data_9a0a8d35b15365a09ddbc20f6e17e8de
#
_entry.id   9a0a8d35b15365a09ddbc20f6e17e8de
#
_cell.length_a   1.000
_cell.length_b   1.000
_cell.length_c   1.000
_cell.angle_alpha   90.00
_cell.angle_beta   90.00
_cell.angle_gamma   90.00
#
_symmetry.space_group_name_H-M   'P 1'
#
loop_
_entity.id
_entity.type
_entity.pdbx_description
1 polymer ?
#
loop_
_entity_poly.entity_id
_entity_poly.type
_entity_poly.pdbx_seq_one_letter_code
_entity_poly.pdbx_strand_id
1 'polypeptide(L)'
;MSPASRLQTENTTVQRLRVTIRGAVQGVGFRPFVYKLARELGLTGWVNNSSQGVFIEVEGDSENLSQFILRLNEEKPPRSSIHSLESSFLDPLQFEKFEIRESDDSGEKTAIVLPDIAVCSDCLAELADSMDRRYQYPFINCTNCGPRFSIIESLPYDRSNTTMRAFEMCDECRAEYEDPANRRFHAQPNACPRCGPAIEFCKADGGMITRHHDALLAAAQSIRDGKILAFKGLGGFHLIADARSDAAVDELRRRKRREEKPFALMFPSLESVRSECEVTELEERLLESPEAPIVLLQKKETRKSKISKYVSPGNPYIGAMLPYTPLHHLLMKELDFPVIATSGNLSDEPICIDNDEAFTRLGQIADCFLIHNRPIARHVDDSIVRVLMSRPAVVRRARGFAPLPLPFATNGSAILSVGAHLKNAIALSSGPNTFVSQHIGDLETPEAMGAFRNVIKSFESLYDVAPTIVACDEHPDYLSTKFANTLNIPQVKVQHHYAHILSCMAENELEPPALGIAWDGTGLGTDGSIWGGEFLLINESGFERVAHLRTFALPGGDAAIKDPRRSGLGLLYEMLGESVFERHDLFPVLSFMPGELKTIRRMLASGLNTPRTSSAGRLFDAVASIIGLREKIRYEGQAAMELEFLADPNEEGLYQFELAAGTPIVVDWEPMIFDIMADTTEGVNVSHIAAKFHNTLVEMMVRIASIANEGSVALSGGCFQNKYLTERAISRLRKSGFNVYWHQRVPTNDGGIALGQTVAAAISVKQTELQRSIETVCA
;
A
#
# COMPACT_ATOMS: atom_id res chain seq x y z
N MET A 1 -84.15 -0.74 -0.78
CA MET A 1 -83.27 -1.85 -1.20
C MET A 1 -81.93 -1.25 -1.46
N SER A 2 -80.99 -1.45 -0.52
CA SER A 2 -79.61 -1.04 -0.55
C SER A 2 -78.71 -2.20 -1.07
N PRO A 3 -77.77 -2.01 -1.96
CA PRO A 3 -76.81 -3.04 -2.26
C PRO A 3 -75.63 -2.91 -1.31
N ALA A 4 -75.33 -3.98 -0.61
CA ALA A 4 -74.19 -4.14 0.25
C ALA A 4 -72.87 -3.99 -0.56
N SER A 5 -71.99 -3.14 -0.07
CA SER A 5 -70.58 -3.07 -0.50
C SER A 5 -69.86 -4.31 -0.03
N ARG A 6 -69.49 -5.18 -0.96
CA ARG A 6 -68.49 -6.24 -0.71
C ARG A 6 -67.13 -5.55 -0.61
N LEU A 7 -66.57 -5.48 0.58
CA LEU A 7 -65.14 -5.35 0.81
C LEU A 7 -64.44 -6.57 0.21
N GLN A 8 -63.77 -6.40 -0.91
CA GLN A 8 -62.79 -7.35 -1.40
C GLN A 8 -61.60 -7.31 -0.43
N THR A 9 -61.47 -8.29 0.40
CA THR A 9 -60.17 -8.63 1.03
C THR A 9 -59.24 -9.04 -0.09
N GLU A 10 -58.29 -8.18 -0.44
CA GLU A 10 -57.15 -8.55 -1.25
C GLU A 10 -56.45 -9.71 -0.51
N ASN A 11 -56.49 -10.90 -1.08
CA ASN A 11 -55.68 -12.03 -0.67
C ASN A 11 -54.23 -11.61 -1.05
N THR A 12 -53.48 -11.07 -0.11
CA THR A 12 -52.05 -10.85 -0.25
C THR A 12 -51.39 -12.23 -0.33
N THR A 13 -51.06 -12.67 -1.54
CA THR A 13 -50.35 -13.91 -1.77
C THR A 13 -48.95 -13.76 -1.24
N VAL A 14 -48.62 -14.53 -0.21
CA VAL A 14 -47.24 -14.61 0.30
C VAL A 14 -46.36 -15.19 -0.80
N GLN A 15 -45.23 -14.51 -1.07
CA GLN A 15 -44.20 -14.95 -1.99
C GLN A 15 -42.89 -15.17 -1.24
N ARG A 16 -42.02 -15.99 -1.80
CA ARG A 16 -40.64 -16.17 -1.32
C ARG A 16 -39.65 -15.54 -2.28
N LEU A 17 -38.74 -14.75 -1.75
CA LEU A 17 -37.66 -14.12 -2.48
C LEU A 17 -36.34 -14.69 -1.98
N ARG A 18 -35.53 -15.24 -2.88
CA ARG A 18 -34.13 -15.58 -2.64
C ARG A 18 -33.23 -14.47 -3.15
N VAL A 19 -32.30 -14.03 -2.33
CA VAL A 19 -31.29 -12.99 -2.69
C VAL A 19 -29.90 -13.53 -2.41
N THR A 20 -29.02 -13.43 -3.40
CA THR A 20 -27.59 -13.74 -3.29
C THR A 20 -26.82 -12.43 -3.45
N ILE A 21 -26.01 -12.10 -2.45
CA ILE A 21 -25.22 -10.85 -2.45
C ILE A 21 -23.74 -11.20 -2.39
N ARG A 22 -22.98 -10.72 -3.38
CA ARG A 22 -21.53 -10.83 -3.42
C ARG A 22 -20.88 -9.47 -3.24
N GLY A 23 -19.71 -9.44 -2.59
CA GLY A 23 -18.99 -8.22 -2.32
C GLY A 23 -18.36 -8.19 -0.92
N ALA A 24 -18.01 -7.01 -0.44
CA ALA A 24 -17.53 -6.78 0.92
C ALA A 24 -18.72 -6.69 1.89
N VAL A 25 -19.36 -7.85 2.15
CA VAL A 25 -20.60 -7.97 2.94
C VAL A 25 -20.44 -8.81 4.20
N GLN A 26 -19.23 -9.35 4.45
CA GLN A 26 -18.93 -10.09 5.68
C GLN A 26 -18.07 -9.26 6.64
N GLY A 27 -18.30 -9.39 7.94
CA GLY A 27 -17.53 -8.64 8.94
C GLY A 27 -17.86 -7.15 9.06
N VAL A 28 -18.93 -6.66 8.42
CA VAL A 28 -19.41 -5.27 8.42
C VAL A 28 -20.77 -5.10 9.08
N GLY A 29 -21.28 -6.09 9.78
CA GLY A 29 -22.62 -6.04 10.35
C GLY A 29 -23.74 -6.27 9.33
N PHE A 30 -23.47 -6.87 8.18
CA PHE A 30 -24.46 -7.06 7.11
C PHE A 30 -25.57 -8.02 7.53
N ARG A 31 -25.26 -9.20 8.12
CA ARG A 31 -26.26 -10.12 8.65
C ARG A 31 -27.18 -9.47 9.71
N PRO A 32 -26.64 -8.75 10.72
CA PRO A 32 -27.44 -7.95 11.65
C PRO A 32 -28.36 -6.93 10.96
N PHE A 33 -27.86 -6.24 9.95
CA PHE A 33 -28.65 -5.28 9.17
C PHE A 33 -29.81 -5.96 8.45
N VAL A 34 -29.56 -7.04 7.71
CA VAL A 34 -30.60 -7.83 7.03
C VAL A 34 -31.66 -8.33 8.01
N TYR A 35 -31.23 -8.83 9.16
CA TYR A 35 -32.13 -9.31 10.23
C TYR A 35 -33.05 -8.19 10.71
N LYS A 36 -32.53 -7.00 11.00
CA LYS A 36 -33.33 -5.84 11.43
C LYS A 36 -34.32 -5.41 10.35
N LEU A 37 -33.85 -5.29 9.13
CA LEU A 37 -34.65 -4.87 7.97
C LEU A 37 -35.81 -5.84 7.71
N ALA A 38 -35.54 -7.15 7.73
CA ALA A 38 -36.57 -8.17 7.55
C ALA A 38 -37.64 -8.09 8.65
N ARG A 39 -37.25 -7.92 9.92
CA ARG A 39 -38.17 -7.73 11.03
C ARG A 39 -38.98 -6.45 10.97
N GLU A 40 -38.40 -5.34 10.56
CA GLU A 40 -39.09 -4.05 10.35
C GLU A 40 -40.18 -4.18 9.30
N LEU A 41 -39.92 -4.94 8.23
CA LEU A 41 -40.85 -5.19 7.14
C LEU A 41 -41.81 -6.38 7.39
N GLY A 42 -41.75 -7.00 8.59
CA GLY A 42 -42.61 -8.14 8.93
C GLY A 42 -42.36 -9.38 8.09
N LEU A 43 -41.17 -9.55 7.53
CA LEU A 43 -40.78 -10.69 6.70
C LEU A 43 -40.30 -11.85 7.56
N THR A 44 -40.56 -13.06 7.11
CA THR A 44 -40.04 -14.33 7.71
C THR A 44 -38.97 -14.93 6.79
N GLY A 45 -38.10 -15.78 7.30
CA GLY A 45 -37.05 -16.39 6.49
C GLY A 45 -35.71 -16.50 7.20
N TRP A 46 -34.61 -16.34 6.45
CA TRP A 46 -33.27 -16.48 7.02
C TRP A 46 -32.19 -15.72 6.20
N VAL A 47 -31.08 -15.46 6.89
CA VAL A 47 -29.84 -14.99 6.30
C VAL A 47 -28.65 -15.80 6.81
N ASN A 48 -27.69 -16.14 5.92
CA ASN A 48 -26.43 -16.73 6.32
C ASN A 48 -25.24 -16.12 5.55
N ASN A 49 -24.04 -16.28 6.10
CA ASN A 49 -22.81 -16.10 5.34
C ASN A 49 -22.45 -17.43 4.64
N SER A 50 -21.87 -17.30 3.47
CA SER A 50 -21.27 -18.41 2.76
C SER A 50 -19.87 -17.99 2.28
N SER A 51 -19.06 -18.97 1.88
CA SER A 51 -17.81 -18.73 1.18
C SER A 51 -17.99 -17.88 -0.10
N GLN A 52 -19.19 -17.80 -0.63
CA GLN A 52 -19.54 -17.05 -1.85
C GLN A 52 -20.14 -15.66 -1.59
N GLY A 53 -20.50 -15.32 -0.34
CA GLY A 53 -21.13 -14.04 -0.01
C GLY A 53 -22.19 -14.17 1.09
N VAL A 54 -23.32 -13.50 0.91
CA VAL A 54 -24.48 -13.58 1.82
C VAL A 54 -25.68 -14.11 1.04
N PHE A 55 -26.29 -15.15 1.57
CA PHE A 55 -27.55 -15.71 1.07
C PHE A 55 -28.70 -15.33 1.99
N ILE A 56 -29.82 -14.95 1.39
CA ILE A 56 -31.02 -14.51 2.07
C ILE A 56 -32.22 -15.20 1.43
N GLU A 57 -33.11 -15.72 2.23
CA GLU A 57 -34.47 -16.05 1.78
C GLU A 57 -35.49 -15.36 2.69
N VAL A 58 -36.44 -14.67 2.08
CA VAL A 58 -37.51 -13.94 2.77
C VAL A 58 -38.86 -14.26 2.18
N GLU A 59 -39.87 -14.33 3.04
CA GLU A 59 -41.27 -14.51 2.67
C GLU A 59 -42.12 -13.37 3.22
N GLY A 60 -43.04 -12.89 2.38
CA GLY A 60 -43.97 -11.81 2.70
C GLY A 60 -44.83 -11.42 1.50
N ASP A 61 -45.54 -10.33 1.63
CA ASP A 61 -46.28 -9.77 0.50
C ASP A 61 -45.35 -9.08 -0.51
N SER A 62 -45.81 -8.90 -1.72
CA SER A 62 -45.03 -8.37 -2.83
C SER A 62 -44.51 -6.92 -2.59
N GLU A 63 -45.24 -6.10 -1.83
CA GLU A 63 -44.84 -4.75 -1.51
C GLU A 63 -43.67 -4.73 -0.53
N ASN A 64 -43.75 -5.49 0.57
CA ASN A 64 -42.67 -5.59 1.57
C ASN A 64 -41.43 -6.26 1.00
N LEU A 65 -41.55 -7.26 0.10
CA LEU A 65 -40.41 -7.86 -0.58
C LEU A 65 -39.72 -6.88 -1.54
N SER A 66 -40.48 -6.05 -2.23
CA SER A 66 -39.92 -4.98 -3.09
C SER A 66 -39.21 -3.92 -2.28
N GLN A 67 -39.77 -3.47 -1.16
CA GLN A 67 -39.14 -2.56 -0.21
C GLN A 67 -37.86 -3.15 0.37
N PHE A 68 -37.85 -4.44 0.67
CA PHE A 68 -36.68 -5.15 1.19
C PHE A 68 -35.50 -5.06 0.22
N ILE A 69 -35.70 -5.34 -1.08
CA ILE A 69 -34.61 -5.25 -2.08
C ILE A 69 -34.06 -3.82 -2.21
N LEU A 70 -34.95 -2.83 -2.27
CA LEU A 70 -34.55 -1.41 -2.39
C LEU A 70 -33.71 -0.99 -1.17
N ARG A 71 -34.21 -1.21 0.03
CA ARG A 71 -33.55 -0.82 1.27
C ARG A 71 -32.27 -1.61 1.54
N LEU A 72 -32.16 -2.85 1.07
CA LEU A 72 -30.91 -3.63 1.12
C LEU A 72 -29.76 -2.89 0.46
N ASN A 73 -30.01 -2.20 -0.65
CA ASN A 73 -28.99 -1.46 -1.37
C ASN A 73 -28.78 -0.04 -0.83
N GLU A 74 -29.84 0.63 -0.41
CA GLU A 74 -29.79 2.04 0.02
C GLU A 74 -29.31 2.18 1.47
N GLU A 75 -29.74 1.30 2.38
CA GLU A 75 -29.47 1.39 3.82
C GLU A 75 -28.37 0.43 4.29
N LYS A 76 -27.68 -0.22 3.36
CA LYS A 76 -26.59 -1.15 3.70
C LYS A 76 -25.56 -0.51 4.66
N PRO A 77 -24.92 -1.32 5.52
CA PRO A 77 -23.89 -0.81 6.41
C PRO A 77 -22.86 0.03 5.66
N PRO A 78 -22.42 1.17 6.19
CA PRO A 78 -21.58 2.14 5.46
C PRO A 78 -20.28 1.56 4.88
N ARG A 79 -19.82 0.43 5.44
CA ARG A 79 -18.57 -0.24 5.03
C ARG A 79 -18.80 -1.47 4.17
N SER A 80 -20.06 -1.78 3.84
CA SER A 80 -20.35 -2.85 2.90
C SER A 80 -20.27 -2.34 1.46
N SER A 81 -19.78 -3.20 0.58
CA SER A 81 -19.80 -2.98 -0.87
C SER A 81 -20.48 -4.16 -1.52
N ILE A 82 -21.60 -3.91 -2.20
CA ILE A 82 -22.32 -4.91 -2.97
C ILE A 82 -21.81 -4.83 -4.41
N HIS A 83 -21.17 -5.93 -4.87
CA HIS A 83 -20.71 -6.05 -6.26
C HIS A 83 -21.80 -6.64 -7.15
N SER A 84 -22.54 -7.62 -6.64
CA SER A 84 -23.71 -8.15 -7.32
C SER A 84 -24.80 -8.48 -6.33
N LEU A 85 -26.03 -8.25 -6.72
CA LEU A 85 -27.24 -8.65 -6.04
C LEU A 85 -28.12 -9.41 -7.07
N GLU A 86 -28.26 -10.70 -6.86
CA GLU A 86 -29.10 -11.57 -7.66
C GLU A 86 -30.33 -11.92 -6.86
N SER A 87 -31.52 -11.77 -7.43
CA SER A 87 -32.76 -12.10 -6.78
C SER A 87 -33.66 -12.98 -7.65
N SER A 88 -34.37 -13.92 -7.01
CA SER A 88 -35.32 -14.80 -7.67
C SER A 88 -36.52 -15.09 -6.77
N PHE A 89 -37.74 -15.07 -7.36
CA PHE A 89 -38.93 -15.47 -6.65
C PHE A 89 -39.12 -16.99 -6.73
N LEU A 90 -39.54 -17.59 -5.61
CA LEU A 90 -39.74 -19.01 -5.41
C LEU A 90 -41.09 -19.26 -4.74
N ASP A 91 -41.53 -20.50 -4.74
CA ASP A 91 -42.75 -20.91 -3.98
C ASP A 91 -42.50 -20.77 -2.47
N PRO A 92 -43.49 -20.31 -1.66
CA PRO A 92 -43.38 -20.16 -0.23
C PRO A 92 -43.12 -21.50 0.47
N LEU A 93 -42.27 -21.45 1.51
CA LEU A 93 -41.97 -22.57 2.41
C LEU A 93 -42.66 -22.43 3.79
N GLN A 94 -43.36 -21.30 4.02
CA GLN A 94 -44.06 -20.96 5.26
C GLN A 94 -43.12 -20.84 6.46
N PHE A 95 -42.07 -20.01 6.34
CA PHE A 95 -41.19 -19.71 7.46
C PHE A 95 -41.97 -19.04 8.60
N GLU A 96 -41.76 -19.50 9.84
CA GLU A 96 -42.48 -18.96 11.02
C GLU A 96 -41.86 -17.66 11.54
N LYS A 97 -40.54 -17.48 11.39
CA LYS A 97 -39.75 -16.32 11.89
C LYS A 97 -38.59 -16.01 10.96
N PHE A 98 -37.98 -14.86 11.15
CA PHE A 98 -36.68 -14.55 10.51
C PHE A 98 -35.55 -14.96 11.45
N GLU A 99 -34.54 -15.64 10.93
CA GLU A 99 -33.38 -16.10 11.68
C GLU A 99 -32.04 -15.87 10.96
N ILE A 100 -30.97 -15.80 11.73
CA ILE A 100 -29.61 -15.89 11.18
C ILE A 100 -29.17 -17.35 11.33
N ARG A 101 -28.87 -17.99 10.19
CA ARG A 101 -28.36 -19.36 10.15
C ARG A 101 -26.84 -19.39 10.25
N GLU A 102 -26.32 -20.54 10.66
CA GLU A 102 -24.88 -20.81 10.62
C GLU A 102 -24.34 -20.61 9.21
N SER A 103 -23.08 -20.20 9.14
CA SER A 103 -22.40 -19.97 7.86
C SER A 103 -22.20 -21.31 7.14
N ASP A 104 -22.33 -21.26 5.81
CA ASP A 104 -22.07 -22.40 4.93
C ASP A 104 -20.68 -22.21 4.30
N ASP A 105 -19.79 -23.18 4.49
CA ASP A 105 -18.42 -23.19 3.95
C ASP A 105 -18.29 -24.00 2.66
N SER A 106 -19.40 -24.53 2.13
CA SER A 106 -19.45 -25.21 0.83
C SER A 106 -19.38 -24.25 -0.34
N GLY A 107 -18.67 -24.64 -1.40
CA GLY A 107 -18.56 -23.89 -2.65
C GLY A 107 -17.32 -22.99 -2.76
N GLU A 108 -17.16 -22.31 -3.90
CA GLU A 108 -16.02 -21.42 -4.18
C GLU A 108 -15.99 -20.22 -3.23
N LYS A 109 -14.80 -19.88 -2.71
CA LYS A 109 -14.60 -18.76 -1.79
C LYS A 109 -14.48 -17.43 -2.53
N THR A 110 -15.61 -16.79 -2.84
CA THR A 110 -15.65 -15.49 -3.53
C THR A 110 -15.93 -14.30 -2.60
N ALA A 111 -16.12 -14.54 -1.30
CA ALA A 111 -16.35 -13.49 -0.32
C ALA A 111 -15.10 -12.61 -0.14
N ILE A 112 -15.31 -11.29 -0.08
CA ILE A 112 -14.22 -10.32 0.08
C ILE A 112 -13.86 -10.20 1.56
N VAL A 113 -12.58 -10.43 1.86
CA VAL A 113 -12.01 -10.15 3.18
C VAL A 113 -11.75 -8.66 3.31
N LEU A 114 -12.28 -8.07 4.38
CA LEU A 114 -12.05 -6.66 4.68
C LEU A 114 -10.69 -6.44 5.35
N PRO A 115 -10.06 -5.27 5.14
CA PRO A 115 -8.89 -4.85 5.90
C PRO A 115 -9.23 -4.64 7.37
N ASP A 116 -8.20 -4.53 8.19
CA ASP A 116 -8.33 -4.06 9.56
C ASP A 116 -8.81 -2.60 9.59
N ILE A 117 -9.73 -2.31 10.50
CA ILE A 117 -10.47 -1.04 10.55
C ILE A 117 -10.17 -0.34 11.89
N ALA A 118 -9.92 0.97 11.84
CA ALA A 118 -9.74 1.78 13.03
C ALA A 118 -10.96 1.72 13.96
N VAL A 119 -10.73 1.90 15.26
CA VAL A 119 -11.78 1.91 16.28
C VAL A 119 -12.80 3.02 16.01
N CYS A 120 -14.09 2.71 16.14
CA CYS A 120 -15.16 3.67 15.90
C CYS A 120 -15.44 4.55 17.14
N SER A 121 -16.14 5.67 16.93
CA SER A 121 -16.52 6.63 17.99
C SER A 121 -17.30 5.99 19.14
N ASP A 122 -18.24 5.06 18.84
CA ASP A 122 -19.02 4.40 19.87
C ASP A 122 -18.15 3.54 20.79
N CYS A 123 -17.18 2.78 20.19
CA CYS A 123 -16.23 2.01 20.98
C CYS A 123 -15.27 2.89 21.79
N LEU A 124 -14.90 4.07 21.26
CA LEU A 124 -14.10 5.06 22.01
C LEU A 124 -14.90 5.67 23.17
N ALA A 125 -16.18 5.94 22.98
CA ALA A 125 -17.06 6.43 24.05
C ALA A 125 -17.13 5.40 25.20
N GLU A 126 -17.39 4.14 24.92
CA GLU A 126 -17.40 3.07 25.94
C GLU A 126 -16.02 2.84 26.59
N LEU A 127 -14.93 2.97 25.81
CA LEU A 127 -13.56 2.89 26.32
C LEU A 127 -13.28 3.95 27.38
N ALA A 128 -13.90 5.13 27.26
CA ALA A 128 -13.73 6.28 28.13
C ALA A 128 -14.75 6.35 29.29
N ASP A 129 -15.84 5.60 29.21
CA ASP A 129 -16.92 5.60 30.22
C ASP A 129 -16.57 4.66 31.39
N SER A 130 -16.33 5.25 32.56
CA SER A 130 -16.03 4.48 33.78
C SER A 130 -17.16 3.58 34.27
N MET A 131 -18.38 3.76 33.76
CA MET A 131 -19.52 2.90 34.06
C MET A 131 -19.67 1.73 33.08
N ASP A 132 -18.98 1.75 31.97
CA ASP A 132 -18.98 0.64 30.99
C ASP A 132 -18.07 -0.50 31.45
N ARG A 133 -18.52 -1.74 31.28
CA ARG A 133 -17.75 -2.94 31.64
C ARG A 133 -16.46 -3.11 30.84
N ARG A 134 -16.29 -2.39 29.72
CA ARG A 134 -15.09 -2.33 28.88
C ARG A 134 -14.30 -1.04 29.06
N TYR A 135 -14.57 -0.30 30.15
CA TYR A 135 -13.76 0.86 30.51
C TYR A 135 -12.27 0.52 30.47
N GLN A 136 -11.49 1.29 29.71
CA GLN A 136 -10.05 1.10 29.52
C GLN A 136 -9.64 -0.29 28.98
N TYR A 137 -10.54 -1.01 28.29
CA TYR A 137 -10.23 -2.31 27.73
C TYR A 137 -9.59 -2.18 26.34
N PRO A 138 -8.28 -2.54 26.16
CA PRO A 138 -7.50 -2.25 24.97
C PRO A 138 -7.89 -3.06 23.70
N PHE A 139 -8.86 -3.95 23.80
CA PHE A 139 -9.34 -4.77 22.69
C PHE A 139 -10.85 -4.62 22.44
N ILE A 140 -11.43 -3.53 22.91
CA ILE A 140 -12.84 -3.21 22.62
C ILE A 140 -13.06 -3.05 21.11
N ASN A 141 -14.16 -3.61 20.62
CA ASN A 141 -14.57 -3.54 19.21
C ASN A 141 -16.07 -3.80 19.06
N CYS A 142 -16.57 -3.62 17.83
CA CYS A 142 -17.92 -4.00 17.43
C CYS A 142 -17.93 -4.47 15.96
N THR A 143 -19.09 -4.62 15.35
CA THR A 143 -19.20 -5.00 13.93
C THR A 143 -18.65 -3.95 12.97
N ASN A 144 -18.53 -2.68 13.40
CA ASN A 144 -18.09 -1.56 12.55
C ASN A 144 -16.60 -1.24 12.65
N CYS A 145 -15.85 -1.89 13.55
CA CYS A 145 -14.44 -1.52 13.79
C CYS A 145 -13.62 -2.73 14.28
N GLY A 146 -12.30 -2.54 14.35
CA GLY A 146 -11.36 -3.51 14.91
C GLY A 146 -10.75 -4.47 13.87
N PRO A 147 -10.10 -5.54 14.32
CA PRO A 147 -9.35 -6.46 13.48
C PRO A 147 -10.23 -7.27 12.53
N ARG A 148 -9.71 -7.53 11.34
CA ARG A 148 -10.29 -8.39 10.30
C ARG A 148 -9.19 -9.23 9.65
N PHE A 149 -8.42 -8.62 8.74
CA PHE A 149 -7.38 -9.28 7.95
C PHE A 149 -6.24 -9.81 8.82
N SER A 150 -5.89 -9.11 9.89
CA SER A 150 -4.83 -9.55 10.82
C SER A 150 -5.20 -10.75 11.69
N ILE A 151 -6.50 -11.09 11.80
CA ILE A 151 -6.96 -12.19 12.66
C ILE A 151 -7.65 -13.35 11.91
N ILE A 152 -8.12 -13.15 10.67
CA ILE A 152 -8.81 -14.20 9.91
C ILE A 152 -7.81 -15.26 9.44
N GLU A 153 -8.17 -16.54 9.55
CA GLU A 153 -7.37 -17.67 9.10
C GLU A 153 -7.98 -18.35 7.87
N SER A 154 -9.30 -18.40 7.78
CA SER A 154 -10.03 -18.92 6.63
C SER A 154 -11.40 -18.26 6.47
N LEU A 155 -12.00 -18.36 5.27
CA LEU A 155 -13.41 -18.01 5.02
C LEU A 155 -14.31 -19.20 5.30
N PRO A 156 -15.58 -18.98 5.71
CA PRO A 156 -16.24 -17.69 5.95
C PRO A 156 -15.71 -16.97 7.21
N TYR A 157 -15.92 -15.64 7.31
CA TYR A 157 -15.48 -14.84 8.45
C TYR A 157 -16.35 -15.12 9.68
N ASP A 158 -16.02 -16.17 10.41
CA ASP A 158 -16.62 -16.55 11.69
C ASP A 158 -15.55 -16.70 12.77
N ARG A 159 -15.93 -16.57 14.05
CA ARG A 159 -14.98 -16.59 15.18
C ARG A 159 -14.10 -17.83 15.21
N SER A 160 -14.65 -18.99 14.89
CA SER A 160 -13.92 -20.27 14.79
C SER A 160 -12.81 -20.24 13.74
N ASN A 161 -12.96 -19.41 12.71
CA ASN A 161 -12.03 -19.23 11.61
C ASN A 161 -11.09 -18.03 11.82
N THR A 162 -10.97 -17.54 13.04
CA THR A 162 -10.08 -16.43 13.43
C THR A 162 -9.20 -16.82 14.61
N THR A 163 -8.14 -16.07 14.84
CA THR A 163 -7.28 -16.21 16.03
C THR A 163 -8.03 -15.98 17.34
N MET A 164 -9.24 -15.39 17.29
CA MET A 164 -10.09 -15.18 18.46
C MET A 164 -10.78 -16.45 18.97
N ARG A 165 -10.70 -17.57 18.25
CA ARG A 165 -11.18 -18.88 18.72
C ARG A 165 -10.52 -19.32 20.04
N ALA A 166 -9.29 -18.82 20.30
CA ALA A 166 -8.57 -19.11 21.55
C ALA A 166 -9.19 -18.44 22.79
N PHE A 167 -10.15 -17.52 22.61
CA PHE A 167 -10.79 -16.75 23.68
C PHE A 167 -12.27 -17.10 23.75
N GLU A 168 -12.64 -17.98 24.70
CA GLU A 168 -14.04 -18.32 24.94
C GLU A 168 -14.80 -17.14 25.53
N MET A 169 -15.96 -16.80 24.95
CA MET A 169 -16.78 -15.68 25.44
C MET A 169 -17.43 -16.01 26.79
N CYS A 170 -17.37 -15.05 27.72
CA CYS A 170 -18.20 -15.12 28.92
C CYS A 170 -19.69 -14.92 28.57
N ASP A 171 -20.58 -15.24 29.55
CA ASP A 171 -22.03 -15.21 29.33
C ASP A 171 -22.52 -13.85 28.85
N GLU A 172 -21.99 -12.73 29.40
CA GLU A 172 -22.36 -11.38 29.00
C GLU A 172 -21.92 -11.07 27.56
N CYS A 173 -20.70 -11.48 27.17
CA CYS A 173 -20.22 -11.29 25.79
C CYS A 173 -20.97 -12.18 24.80
N ARG A 174 -21.37 -13.39 25.23
CA ARG A 174 -22.21 -14.31 24.44
C ARG A 174 -23.59 -13.71 24.23
N ALA A 175 -24.23 -13.21 25.30
CA ALA A 175 -25.54 -12.55 25.20
C ALA A 175 -25.53 -11.37 24.22
N GLU A 176 -24.49 -10.49 24.25
CA GLU A 176 -24.33 -9.40 23.28
C GLU A 176 -24.08 -9.92 21.85
N TYR A 177 -23.33 -11.00 21.71
CA TYR A 177 -23.03 -11.62 20.42
C TYR A 177 -24.27 -12.26 19.77
N GLU A 178 -25.20 -12.74 20.58
CA GLU A 178 -26.45 -13.41 20.14
C GLU A 178 -27.64 -12.44 20.07
N ASP A 179 -27.55 -11.25 20.66
CA ASP A 179 -28.65 -10.27 20.66
C ASP A 179 -28.63 -9.43 19.35
N PRO A 180 -29.63 -9.59 18.46
CA PRO A 180 -29.73 -8.84 17.21
C PRO A 180 -29.88 -7.32 17.39
N ALA A 181 -30.31 -6.86 18.56
CA ALA A 181 -30.41 -5.44 18.86
C ALA A 181 -29.07 -4.82 19.29
N ASN A 182 -28.09 -5.65 19.64
CA ASN A 182 -26.80 -5.20 20.11
C ASN A 182 -25.84 -4.90 18.95
N ARG A 183 -25.03 -3.83 19.08
CA ARG A 183 -24.01 -3.46 18.08
C ARG A 183 -22.84 -4.46 18.00
N ARG A 184 -22.77 -5.45 18.88
CA ARG A 184 -21.82 -6.56 18.85
C ARG A 184 -22.40 -7.87 18.35
N PHE A 185 -23.63 -7.83 17.85
CA PHE A 185 -24.26 -8.98 17.25
C PHE A 185 -23.42 -9.58 16.13
N HIS A 186 -22.95 -10.82 16.30
CA HIS A 186 -22.01 -11.50 15.40
C HIS A 186 -20.68 -10.73 15.15
N ALA A 187 -20.24 -9.87 16.07
CA ALA A 187 -18.91 -9.28 16.01
C ALA A 187 -17.85 -10.32 16.38
N GLN A 188 -17.18 -10.91 15.41
CA GLN A 188 -16.27 -12.05 15.61
C GLN A 188 -15.15 -11.78 16.64
N PRO A 189 -14.54 -10.57 16.72
CA PRO A 189 -13.54 -10.29 17.75
C PRO A 189 -14.12 -9.85 19.10
N ASN A 190 -15.46 -9.92 19.34
CA ASN A 190 -16.09 -9.49 20.60
C ASN A 190 -15.44 -10.13 21.82
N ALA A 191 -15.10 -9.30 22.81
CA ALA A 191 -14.50 -9.71 24.08
C ALA A 191 -14.65 -8.63 25.15
N CYS A 192 -14.29 -8.95 26.39
CA CYS A 192 -14.18 -8.01 27.51
C CYS A 192 -12.95 -8.33 28.38
N PRO A 193 -12.60 -7.55 29.39
CA PRO A 193 -11.45 -7.80 30.25
C PRO A 193 -11.44 -9.18 30.92
N ARG A 194 -12.63 -9.81 31.11
CA ARG A 194 -12.77 -11.13 31.75
C ARG A 194 -12.46 -12.28 30.77
N CYS A 195 -12.82 -12.17 29.51
CA CYS A 195 -12.79 -13.31 28.58
C CYS A 195 -11.91 -13.07 27.34
N GLY A 196 -11.37 -11.90 27.17
CA GLY A 196 -10.60 -11.54 25.98
C GLY A 196 -9.11 -11.43 26.21
N PRO A 197 -8.39 -10.93 25.19
CA PRO A 197 -6.95 -10.69 25.27
C PRO A 197 -6.59 -9.72 26.40
N ALA A 198 -5.37 -9.90 26.92
CA ALA A 198 -4.77 -9.05 27.97
C ALA A 198 -3.40 -8.55 27.54
N ILE A 199 -2.98 -7.41 28.08
CA ILE A 199 -1.66 -6.82 27.88
C ILE A 199 -0.73 -7.12 29.06
N GLU A 200 0.56 -7.25 28.75
CA GLU A 200 1.65 -7.45 29.71
C GLU A 200 2.80 -6.50 29.39
N PHE A 201 3.42 -5.93 30.43
CA PHE A 201 4.64 -5.17 30.30
C PHE A 201 5.84 -6.01 30.74
N CYS A 202 6.82 -6.13 29.86
CA CYS A 202 7.95 -7.02 30.02
C CYS A 202 9.29 -6.28 29.86
N LYS A 203 10.34 -6.85 30.48
CA LYS A 203 11.74 -6.46 30.23
C LYS A 203 12.16 -6.88 28.83
N ALA A 204 13.33 -6.42 28.38
CA ALA A 204 13.94 -6.79 27.11
C ALA A 204 14.20 -8.31 26.98
N ASP A 205 14.39 -9.01 28.06
CA ASP A 205 14.60 -10.46 28.13
C ASP A 205 13.29 -11.29 28.17
N GLY A 206 12.12 -10.63 28.07
CA GLY A 206 10.80 -11.25 28.15
C GLY A 206 10.27 -11.44 29.58
N GLY A 207 11.03 -11.10 30.61
CA GLY A 207 10.59 -11.19 32.01
C GLY A 207 9.42 -10.23 32.27
N MET A 208 8.24 -10.78 32.59
CA MET A 208 7.04 -9.99 32.87
C MET A 208 7.21 -9.15 34.15
N ILE A 209 6.79 -7.89 34.11
CA ILE A 209 6.84 -6.94 35.21
C ILE A 209 5.42 -6.74 35.79
N THR A 210 4.45 -6.40 34.93
CA THR A 210 3.06 -6.15 35.34
C THR A 210 2.08 -6.40 34.20
N ARG A 211 0.76 -6.40 34.51
CA ARG A 211 -0.32 -6.75 33.59
C ARG A 211 -1.43 -5.72 33.58
N HIS A 212 -2.31 -5.82 32.60
CA HIS A 212 -3.53 -5.02 32.45
C HIS A 212 -3.24 -3.52 32.43
N HIS A 213 -4.05 -2.71 33.15
CA HIS A 213 -3.90 -1.26 33.15
C HIS A 213 -2.54 -0.79 33.67
N ASP A 214 -1.99 -1.46 34.69
CA ASP A 214 -0.64 -1.13 35.21
C ASP A 214 0.45 -1.35 34.17
N ALA A 215 0.27 -2.32 33.25
CA ALA A 215 1.18 -2.51 32.12
C ALA A 215 1.17 -1.32 31.17
N LEU A 216 0.00 -0.73 30.90
CA LEU A 216 -0.13 0.48 30.09
C LEU A 216 0.57 1.67 30.75
N LEU A 217 0.34 1.88 32.04
CA LEU A 217 0.96 2.98 32.81
C LEU A 217 2.49 2.84 32.86
N ALA A 218 3.00 1.61 33.08
CA ALA A 218 4.43 1.31 33.05
C ALA A 218 5.05 1.58 31.67
N ALA A 219 4.33 1.22 30.59
CA ALA A 219 4.75 1.49 29.22
C ALA A 219 4.81 3.01 28.95
N ALA A 220 3.78 3.77 29.33
CA ALA A 220 3.76 5.21 29.19
C ALA A 220 4.89 5.88 29.99
N GLN A 221 5.15 5.41 31.20
CA GLN A 221 6.24 5.94 32.03
C GLN A 221 7.61 5.63 31.40
N SER A 222 7.80 4.43 30.83
CA SER A 222 9.06 4.09 30.18
C SER A 222 9.38 5.01 28.99
N ILE A 223 8.37 5.42 28.22
CA ILE A 223 8.53 6.39 27.12
C ILE A 223 8.91 7.78 27.68
N ARG A 224 8.24 8.23 28.76
CA ARG A 224 8.60 9.50 29.42
C ARG A 224 10.02 9.51 29.97
N ASP A 225 10.51 8.35 30.40
CA ASP A 225 11.89 8.14 30.86
C ASP A 225 12.91 8.09 29.71
N GLY A 226 12.48 8.30 28.47
CA GLY A 226 13.32 8.29 27.26
C GLY A 226 13.69 6.91 26.75
N LYS A 227 13.01 5.84 27.19
CA LYS A 227 13.24 4.46 26.74
C LYS A 227 12.54 4.17 25.43
N ILE A 228 13.05 3.18 24.71
CA ILE A 228 12.46 2.62 23.48
C ILE A 228 11.57 1.45 23.90
N LEU A 229 10.27 1.55 23.57
CA LEU A 229 9.27 0.52 23.82
C LEU A 229 8.99 -0.30 22.55
N ALA A 230 9.09 -1.62 22.61
CA ALA A 230 8.48 -2.51 21.62
C ALA A 230 7.00 -2.72 21.99
N PHE A 231 6.12 -2.26 21.13
CA PHE A 231 4.67 -2.24 21.34
C PHE A 231 4.00 -3.18 20.33
N LYS A 232 3.31 -4.22 20.83
CA LYS A 232 2.55 -5.11 19.96
C LYS A 232 1.24 -4.43 19.52
N GLY A 233 1.16 -4.08 18.25
CA GLY A 233 0.01 -3.43 17.63
C GLY A 233 -1.00 -4.42 17.04
N LEU A 234 -1.70 -3.98 16.00
CA LEU A 234 -2.73 -4.75 15.32
C LEU A 234 -2.15 -5.77 14.34
N GLY A 235 -1.26 -5.34 13.46
CA GLY A 235 -0.64 -6.14 12.39
C GLY A 235 0.82 -6.53 12.65
N GLY A 236 1.38 -6.16 13.79
CA GLY A 236 2.76 -6.43 14.18
C GLY A 236 3.24 -5.49 15.28
N PHE A 237 4.52 -5.58 15.58
CA PHE A 237 5.18 -4.73 16.59
C PHE A 237 5.56 -3.37 16.03
N HIS A 238 5.46 -2.32 16.86
CA HIS A 238 6.06 -1.01 16.64
C HIS A 238 7.20 -0.78 17.64
N LEU A 239 8.18 0.02 17.24
CA LEU A 239 9.13 0.63 18.16
C LEU A 239 8.67 2.07 18.41
N ILE A 240 8.40 2.38 19.68
CA ILE A 240 7.87 3.67 20.13
C ILE A 240 8.91 4.37 20.98
N ALA A 241 9.12 5.68 20.73
CA ALA A 241 9.98 6.55 21.50
C ALA A 241 9.43 7.99 21.52
N ASP A 242 9.81 8.81 22.50
CA ASP A 242 9.41 10.22 22.57
C ASP A 242 9.97 11.00 21.38
N ALA A 243 9.08 11.48 20.50
CA ALA A 243 9.46 12.22 19.29
C ALA A 243 10.05 13.62 19.58
N ARG A 244 9.94 14.11 20.81
CA ARG A 244 10.43 15.42 21.23
C ARG A 244 11.87 15.37 21.75
N SER A 245 12.33 14.18 22.17
CA SER A 245 13.64 13.96 22.78
C SER A 245 14.69 13.66 21.73
N ASP A 246 15.61 14.58 21.48
CA ASP A 246 16.75 14.36 20.58
C ASP A 246 17.53 13.10 20.98
N ALA A 247 17.74 12.87 22.27
CA ALA A 247 18.48 11.71 22.76
C ALA A 247 17.76 10.37 22.48
N ALA A 248 16.43 10.32 22.70
CA ALA A 248 15.66 9.10 22.45
C ALA A 248 15.58 8.78 20.95
N VAL A 249 15.43 9.80 20.10
CA VAL A 249 15.39 9.64 18.64
C VAL A 249 16.74 9.19 18.10
N ASP A 250 17.84 9.79 18.55
CA ASP A 250 19.20 9.41 18.12
C ASP A 250 19.55 7.97 18.56
N GLU A 251 19.21 7.62 19.80
CA GLU A 251 19.43 6.24 20.30
C GLU A 251 18.62 5.21 19.52
N LEU A 252 17.35 5.53 19.17
CA LEU A 252 16.57 4.64 18.29
C LEU A 252 17.20 4.50 16.91
N ARG A 253 17.69 5.58 16.31
CA ARG A 253 18.42 5.55 15.03
C ARG A 253 19.64 4.64 15.10
N ARG A 254 20.46 4.84 16.13
CA ARG A 254 21.68 4.07 16.37
C ARG A 254 21.39 2.56 16.51
N ARG A 255 20.42 2.19 17.36
CA ARG A 255 20.10 0.77 17.63
C ARG A 255 19.42 0.11 16.41
N LYS A 256 18.51 0.82 15.73
CA LYS A 256 17.83 0.32 14.53
C LYS A 256 18.69 0.40 13.26
N ARG A 257 19.91 0.98 13.33
CA ARG A 257 20.80 1.23 12.18
C ARG A 257 20.10 2.00 11.05
N ARG A 258 19.27 2.97 11.42
CA ARG A 258 18.47 3.77 10.50
C ARG A 258 18.94 5.23 10.58
N GLU A 259 20.04 5.53 9.84
CA GLU A 259 20.78 6.79 9.99
C GLU A 259 19.95 8.03 9.65
N GLU A 260 19.34 8.10 8.45
CA GLU A 260 18.67 9.31 7.95
C GLU A 260 17.22 9.09 7.51
N LYS A 261 16.80 7.83 7.18
CA LYS A 261 15.43 7.56 6.73
C LYS A 261 14.40 8.09 7.75
N PRO A 262 13.40 8.91 7.33
CA PRO A 262 12.43 9.52 8.24
C PRO A 262 11.65 8.50 9.07
N PHE A 263 11.28 8.88 10.29
CA PHE A 263 10.33 8.13 11.13
C PHE A 263 8.92 8.69 10.98
N ALA A 264 7.93 7.80 11.03
CA ALA A 264 6.54 8.19 11.18
C ALA A 264 6.23 8.53 12.65
N LEU A 265 5.30 9.47 12.84
CA LEU A 265 4.85 9.92 14.14
C LEU A 265 3.39 9.57 14.35
N MET A 266 3.08 9.08 15.55
CA MET A 266 1.72 9.02 16.06
C MET A 266 1.45 10.23 16.95
N PHE A 267 0.44 11.02 16.60
CA PHE A 267 0.02 12.21 17.31
C PHE A 267 -1.19 11.90 18.20
N PRO A 268 -1.31 12.52 19.39
CA PRO A 268 -2.46 12.28 20.28
C PRO A 268 -3.79 12.76 19.70
N SER A 269 -3.79 13.78 18.85
CA SER A 269 -4.98 14.37 18.25
C SER A 269 -4.67 15.08 16.95
N LEU A 270 -5.70 15.35 16.13
CA LEU A 270 -5.61 16.16 14.93
C LEU A 270 -5.13 17.58 15.20
N GLU A 271 -5.52 18.16 16.35
CA GLU A 271 -5.05 19.48 16.78
C GLU A 271 -3.53 19.49 17.01
N SER A 272 -3.00 18.42 17.60
CA SER A 272 -1.55 18.24 17.75
C SER A 272 -0.85 18.11 16.39
N VAL A 273 -1.43 17.42 15.39
CA VAL A 273 -0.91 17.40 14.02
C VAL A 273 -0.90 18.79 13.41
N ARG A 274 -2.01 19.52 13.53
CA ARG A 274 -2.15 20.89 13.01
C ARG A 274 -1.19 21.89 13.65
N SER A 275 -0.70 21.61 14.85
CA SER A 275 0.29 22.47 15.49
C SER A 275 1.68 22.39 14.84
N GLU A 276 2.01 21.26 14.21
CA GLU A 276 3.33 20.95 13.65
C GLU A 276 3.34 20.91 12.10
N CYS A 277 2.19 20.63 11.47
CA CYS A 277 2.07 20.42 10.02
C CYS A 277 0.99 21.32 9.39
N GLU A 278 1.20 21.65 8.12
CA GLU A 278 0.13 22.13 7.24
C GLU A 278 -0.78 20.93 6.93
N VAL A 279 -2.09 21.12 7.08
CA VAL A 279 -3.08 20.05 6.88
C VAL A 279 -4.23 20.57 6.03
N THR A 280 -4.42 19.99 4.86
CA THR A 280 -5.58 20.25 4.01
C THR A 280 -6.80 19.46 4.48
N GLU A 281 -8.00 19.85 4.05
CA GLU A 281 -9.25 19.13 4.37
C GLU A 281 -9.22 17.65 3.93
N LEU A 282 -8.59 17.35 2.79
CA LEU A 282 -8.43 15.96 2.34
C LEU A 282 -7.46 15.16 3.20
N GLU A 283 -6.35 15.76 3.62
CA GLU A 283 -5.38 15.11 4.50
C GLU A 283 -5.97 14.86 5.89
N GLU A 284 -6.79 15.78 6.40
CA GLU A 284 -7.57 15.59 7.63
C GLU A 284 -8.50 14.38 7.53
N ARG A 285 -9.30 14.32 6.46
CA ARG A 285 -10.18 13.17 6.19
C ARG A 285 -9.42 11.86 6.10
N LEU A 286 -8.21 11.86 5.55
CA LEU A 286 -7.35 10.67 5.47
C LEU A 286 -6.84 10.25 6.86
N LEU A 287 -6.41 11.20 7.68
CA LEU A 287 -5.96 10.93 9.06
C LEU A 287 -7.07 10.32 9.93
N GLU A 288 -8.32 10.79 9.76
CA GLU A 288 -9.50 10.35 10.51
C GLU A 288 -10.25 9.20 9.82
N SER A 289 -9.78 8.77 8.65
CA SER A 289 -10.42 7.69 7.90
C SER A 289 -10.33 6.34 8.64
N PRO A 290 -11.24 5.42 8.35
CA PRO A 290 -11.20 4.08 8.89
C PRO A 290 -9.93 3.29 8.54
N GLU A 291 -9.30 3.61 7.45
CA GLU A 291 -8.03 3.10 6.98
C GLU A 291 -6.88 3.59 7.84
N ALA A 292 -7.01 4.79 8.42
CA ALA A 292 -6.06 5.47 9.31
C ALA A 292 -4.59 5.34 8.86
N PRO A 293 -4.24 5.72 7.62
CA PRO A 293 -2.89 5.58 7.10
C PRO A 293 -1.91 6.57 7.74
N ILE A 294 -0.63 6.34 7.51
CA ILE A 294 0.38 7.39 7.65
C ILE A 294 0.19 8.37 6.49
N VAL A 295 -0.07 9.64 6.78
CA VAL A 295 -0.20 10.71 5.78
C VAL A 295 1.08 11.55 5.76
N LEU A 296 1.67 11.75 4.57
CA LEU A 296 2.85 12.59 4.41
C LEU A 296 2.45 14.07 4.36
N LEU A 297 2.69 14.80 5.43
CA LEU A 297 2.29 16.20 5.63
C LEU A 297 3.49 17.13 5.59
N GLN A 298 3.31 18.32 5.02
CA GLN A 298 4.32 19.37 5.03
C GLN A 298 4.47 19.96 6.44
N LYS A 299 5.71 20.08 6.93
CA LYS A 299 6.02 20.75 8.19
C LYS A 299 5.67 22.24 8.11
N LYS A 300 5.17 22.78 9.20
CA LYS A 300 5.11 24.23 9.36
C LYS A 300 6.50 24.81 9.59
N GLU A 301 6.81 25.90 8.94
CA GLU A 301 8.00 26.72 9.23
C GLU A 301 7.79 27.47 10.56
N THR A 302 7.93 26.76 11.67
CA THR A 302 7.79 27.35 13.01
C THR A 302 9.09 27.22 13.80
N ARG A 303 9.51 28.31 14.45
CA ARG A 303 10.65 28.29 15.39
C ARG A 303 10.30 27.57 16.71
N LYS A 304 9.05 27.13 16.90
CA LYS A 304 8.54 26.54 18.15
C LYS A 304 8.17 25.06 18.02
N SER A 305 8.59 24.39 16.96
CA SER A 305 8.34 22.94 16.84
C SER A 305 8.89 22.21 18.07
N LYS A 306 8.07 21.32 18.61
CA LYS A 306 8.45 20.43 19.72
C LYS A 306 9.04 19.10 19.22
N ILE A 307 8.99 18.86 17.92
CA ILE A 307 9.50 17.61 17.31
C ILE A 307 11.02 17.71 17.16
N SER A 308 11.72 16.66 17.58
CA SER A 308 13.17 16.52 17.36
C SER A 308 13.53 16.64 15.88
N LYS A 309 14.55 17.43 15.59
CA LYS A 309 15.11 17.56 14.23
C LYS A 309 15.59 16.23 13.64
N TYR A 310 15.91 15.28 14.48
CA TYR A 310 16.34 13.93 14.09
C TYR A 310 15.20 13.01 13.66
N VAL A 311 13.92 13.39 13.78
CA VAL A 311 12.78 12.60 13.28
C VAL A 311 12.79 12.47 11.77
N SER A 312 13.05 13.56 11.04
CA SER A 312 13.14 13.59 9.58
C SER A 312 14.18 14.62 9.13
N PRO A 313 15.50 14.27 9.23
CA PRO A 313 16.59 15.18 8.91
C PRO A 313 16.52 15.64 7.45
N GLY A 314 16.59 16.96 7.22
CA GLY A 314 16.56 17.55 5.87
C GLY A 314 15.28 17.34 5.07
N ASN A 315 14.27 16.68 5.62
CA ASN A 315 13.01 16.40 4.94
C ASN A 315 11.93 17.39 5.40
N PRO A 316 11.27 18.14 4.48
CA PRO A 316 10.20 19.08 4.81
C PRO A 316 8.88 18.40 5.19
N TYR A 317 8.79 17.07 5.07
CA TYR A 317 7.58 16.31 5.38
C TYR A 317 7.73 15.50 6.67
N ILE A 318 6.58 15.27 7.32
CA ILE A 318 6.39 14.30 8.41
C ILE A 318 5.36 13.27 7.96
N GLY A 319 5.65 12.00 8.18
CA GLY A 319 4.63 10.95 8.14
C GLY A 319 3.84 10.97 9.44
N ALA A 320 2.62 11.49 9.42
CA ALA A 320 1.74 11.61 10.57
C ALA A 320 0.63 10.56 10.54
N MET A 321 0.27 10.01 11.70
CA MET A 321 -0.91 9.18 11.91
C MET A 321 -1.57 9.47 13.25
N LEU A 322 -2.85 9.14 13.36
CA LEU A 322 -3.61 9.18 14.62
C LEU A 322 -3.69 7.78 15.24
N PRO A 323 -4.02 7.66 16.53
CA PRO A 323 -4.32 6.38 17.15
C PRO A 323 -5.46 5.67 16.42
N TYR A 324 -5.29 4.38 16.12
CA TYR A 324 -6.28 3.61 15.35
C TYR A 324 -6.76 2.34 16.05
N THR A 325 -6.08 1.92 17.13
CA THR A 325 -6.57 0.85 18.01
C THR A 325 -6.94 1.41 19.38
N PRO A 326 -7.83 0.75 20.14
CA PRO A 326 -8.11 1.16 21.51
C PRO A 326 -6.84 1.26 22.36
N LEU A 327 -5.89 0.34 22.17
CA LEU A 327 -4.61 0.35 22.88
C LEU A 327 -3.77 1.59 22.55
N HIS A 328 -3.72 2.02 21.28
CA HIS A 328 -3.07 3.26 20.87
C HIS A 328 -3.75 4.48 21.53
N HIS A 329 -5.09 4.53 21.51
CA HIS A 329 -5.84 5.64 22.13
C HIS A 329 -5.56 5.75 23.64
N LEU A 330 -5.51 4.62 24.34
CA LEU A 330 -5.18 4.60 25.77
C LEU A 330 -3.75 5.08 26.02
N LEU A 331 -2.77 4.59 25.23
CA LEU A 331 -1.37 5.02 25.37
C LEU A 331 -1.20 6.50 25.06
N MET A 332 -1.77 6.98 23.95
CA MET A 332 -1.64 8.38 23.55
C MET A 332 -2.38 9.35 24.47
N LYS A 333 -3.48 8.90 25.10
CA LYS A 333 -4.16 9.67 26.17
C LYS A 333 -3.27 9.84 27.40
N GLU A 334 -2.55 8.78 27.80
CA GLU A 334 -1.60 8.87 28.92
C GLU A 334 -0.40 9.75 28.58
N LEU A 335 0.12 9.70 27.37
CA LEU A 335 1.32 10.45 26.98
C LEU A 335 1.04 11.93 26.71
N ASP A 336 -0.01 12.24 25.97
CA ASP A 336 -0.42 13.58 25.52
C ASP A 336 0.68 14.36 24.76
N PHE A 337 1.52 13.62 24.02
CA PHE A 337 2.54 14.18 23.14
C PHE A 337 2.86 13.21 21.98
N PRO A 338 3.38 13.71 20.84
CA PRO A 338 3.69 12.86 19.70
C PRO A 338 4.86 11.91 19.99
N VAL A 339 4.73 10.69 19.49
CA VAL A 339 5.75 9.63 19.58
C VAL A 339 6.18 9.16 18.21
N ILE A 340 7.43 8.70 18.08
CA ILE A 340 7.82 7.87 16.96
C ILE A 340 7.02 6.56 17.05
N ALA A 341 6.47 6.13 15.92
CA ALA A 341 5.91 4.79 15.76
C ALA A 341 6.45 4.20 14.45
N THR A 342 7.52 3.43 14.56
CA THR A 342 8.15 2.77 13.42
C THR A 342 8.01 1.25 13.52
N SER A 343 8.06 0.54 12.38
CA SER A 343 7.94 -0.92 12.32
C SER A 343 8.90 -1.63 13.26
N GLY A 344 8.42 -2.63 14.00
CA GLY A 344 9.20 -3.47 14.91
C GLY A 344 9.93 -4.57 14.13
N ASN A 345 11.04 -4.20 13.49
CA ASN A 345 11.91 -5.08 12.70
C ASN A 345 13.35 -4.54 12.70
N LEU A 346 14.31 -5.38 12.33
CA LEU A 346 15.58 -4.91 11.80
C LEU A 346 15.38 -4.35 10.38
N SER A 347 16.35 -3.58 9.87
CA SER A 347 16.26 -3.06 8.51
C SER A 347 16.09 -4.21 7.50
N ASP A 348 15.20 -3.99 6.53
CA ASP A 348 14.92 -4.89 5.40
C ASP A 348 14.33 -6.28 5.79
N GLU A 349 13.88 -6.42 7.03
CA GLU A 349 13.12 -7.58 7.51
C GLU A 349 11.62 -7.26 7.65
N PRO A 350 10.74 -8.28 7.64
CA PRO A 350 9.33 -8.08 7.94
C PRO A 350 9.10 -7.70 9.41
N ILE A 351 8.00 -7.01 9.68
CA ILE A 351 7.57 -6.64 11.03
C ILE A 351 7.33 -7.91 11.89
N CYS A 352 7.82 -7.94 13.13
CA CYS A 352 7.56 -9.04 14.07
C CYS A 352 6.08 -9.12 14.43
N ILE A 353 5.55 -10.34 14.52
CA ILE A 353 4.15 -10.61 14.91
C ILE A 353 4.03 -11.53 16.14
N ASP A 354 5.02 -12.36 16.38
CA ASP A 354 5.11 -13.26 17.51
C ASP A 354 5.88 -12.64 18.69
N ASN A 355 5.50 -12.98 19.93
CA ASN A 355 6.11 -12.40 21.11
C ASN A 355 7.54 -12.91 21.33
N ASP A 356 7.79 -14.21 21.18
CA ASP A 356 9.10 -14.82 21.41
C ASP A 356 10.10 -14.40 20.33
N GLU A 357 9.60 -14.32 19.06
CA GLU A 357 10.36 -13.75 17.96
C GLU A 357 10.75 -12.29 18.25
N ALA A 358 9.81 -11.48 18.74
CA ALA A 358 10.03 -10.07 19.04
C ALA A 358 11.07 -9.89 20.17
N PHE A 359 11.04 -10.68 21.25
CA PHE A 359 12.06 -10.65 22.28
C PHE A 359 13.46 -10.96 21.73
N THR A 360 13.55 -11.93 20.82
CA THR A 360 14.80 -12.33 20.19
C THR A 360 15.35 -11.25 19.24
N ARG A 361 14.51 -10.75 18.34
CA ARG A 361 14.94 -9.82 17.26
C ARG A 361 15.00 -8.36 17.71
N LEU A 362 14.11 -7.93 18.61
CA LEU A 362 14.01 -6.54 19.03
C LEU A 362 14.65 -6.26 20.39
N GLY A 363 15.07 -7.29 21.15
CA GLY A 363 15.65 -7.14 22.48
C GLY A 363 16.96 -6.34 22.55
N GLN A 364 17.65 -6.16 21.41
CA GLN A 364 18.82 -5.27 21.31
C GLN A 364 18.46 -3.83 20.93
N ILE A 365 17.19 -3.58 20.53
CA ILE A 365 16.71 -2.26 20.13
C ILE A 365 15.82 -1.67 21.23
N ALA A 366 14.85 -2.45 21.72
CA ALA A 366 13.89 -2.02 22.72
C ALA A 366 14.41 -2.25 24.15
N ASP A 367 14.13 -1.31 25.05
CA ASP A 367 14.43 -1.43 26.47
C ASP A 367 13.37 -2.22 27.24
N CYS A 368 12.14 -2.23 26.72
CA CYS A 368 10.99 -2.90 27.31
C CYS A 368 9.93 -3.20 26.24
N PHE A 369 8.97 -4.04 26.61
CA PHE A 369 7.93 -4.54 25.70
C PHE A 369 6.55 -4.36 26.32
N LEU A 370 5.59 -3.87 25.54
CA LEU A 370 4.15 -3.98 25.81
C LEU A 370 3.57 -5.00 24.83
N ILE A 371 3.31 -6.18 25.32
CA ILE A 371 2.81 -7.30 24.53
C ILE A 371 1.36 -7.62 24.84
N HIS A 372 0.74 -8.45 24.03
CA HIS A 372 -0.56 -9.07 24.30
C HIS A 372 -0.60 -10.51 23.79
N ASN A 373 -1.55 -11.28 24.34
CA ASN A 373 -1.72 -12.69 24.02
C ASN A 373 -2.68 -12.98 22.85
N ARG A 374 -3.21 -11.95 22.14
CA ARG A 374 -3.96 -12.17 20.89
C ARG A 374 -2.97 -12.50 19.77
N PRO A 375 -3.07 -13.68 19.13
CA PRO A 375 -2.23 -14.01 18.01
C PRO A 375 -2.53 -13.13 16.80
N ILE A 376 -1.51 -12.83 16.00
CA ILE A 376 -1.61 -12.12 14.72
C ILE A 376 -1.43 -13.17 13.63
N ALA A 377 -2.45 -13.36 12.77
CA ALA A 377 -2.44 -14.41 11.74
C ALA A 377 -1.45 -14.07 10.60
N ARG A 378 -1.27 -12.79 10.30
CA ARG A 378 -0.33 -12.31 9.27
C ARG A 378 0.17 -10.91 9.58
N HIS A 379 1.41 -10.63 9.17
CA HIS A 379 1.98 -9.31 9.31
C HIS A 379 1.26 -8.30 8.40
N VAL A 380 1.00 -7.12 8.93
CA VAL A 380 0.39 -6.02 8.17
C VAL A 380 1.03 -4.71 8.64
N ASP A 381 1.87 -4.13 7.79
CA ASP A 381 2.53 -2.85 8.04
C ASP A 381 1.53 -1.68 7.92
N ASP A 382 1.90 -0.48 8.33
CA ASP A 382 1.08 0.71 8.12
C ASP A 382 1.14 1.18 6.66
N SER A 383 -0.01 1.52 6.11
CA SER A 383 -0.09 2.14 4.79
C SER A 383 0.43 3.58 4.83
N ILE A 384 1.02 4.01 3.72
CA ILE A 384 1.50 5.39 3.55
C ILE A 384 0.75 6.03 2.39
N VAL A 385 0.22 7.22 2.61
CA VAL A 385 -0.55 7.98 1.62
C VAL A 385 0.03 9.39 1.49
N ARG A 386 0.02 9.92 0.28
CA ARG A 386 0.35 11.31 -0.05
C ARG A 386 -0.79 11.92 -0.86
N VAL A 387 -1.02 13.21 -0.75
CA VAL A 387 -1.98 13.92 -1.61
C VAL A 387 -1.25 14.48 -2.83
N LEU A 388 -1.68 14.05 -4.02
CA LEU A 388 -1.21 14.52 -5.32
C LEU A 388 -2.40 15.01 -6.15
N MET A 389 -2.32 16.22 -6.74
CA MET A 389 -3.42 16.79 -7.55
C MET A 389 -4.78 16.73 -6.84
N SER A 390 -4.81 17.01 -5.54
CA SER A 390 -6.02 16.93 -4.69
C SER A 390 -6.68 15.55 -4.65
N ARG A 391 -5.90 14.47 -4.84
CA ARG A 391 -6.35 13.07 -4.73
C ARG A 391 -5.39 12.27 -3.83
N PRO A 392 -5.89 11.28 -3.08
CA PRO A 392 -5.01 10.37 -2.36
C PRO A 392 -4.16 9.56 -3.34
N ALA A 393 -2.90 9.37 -3.02
CA ALA A 393 -2.00 8.45 -3.73
C ALA A 393 -1.34 7.53 -2.71
N VAL A 394 -1.56 6.23 -2.85
CA VAL A 394 -0.98 5.22 -1.96
C VAL A 394 0.48 5.00 -2.34
N VAL A 395 1.40 5.30 -1.41
CA VAL A 395 2.85 5.06 -1.57
C VAL A 395 3.24 3.67 -1.08
N ARG A 396 2.56 3.19 -0.03
CA ARG A 396 2.65 1.82 0.49
C ARG A 396 1.24 1.31 0.76
N ARG A 397 0.90 0.16 0.16
CA ARG A 397 -0.39 -0.50 0.35
C ARG A 397 -0.27 -1.60 1.40
N ALA A 398 -0.92 -1.43 2.55
CA ALA A 398 -0.91 -2.37 3.66
C ALA A 398 -2.18 -2.21 4.50
N ARG A 399 -2.10 -1.99 5.82
CA ARG A 399 -3.26 -1.85 6.72
C ARG A 399 -4.27 -0.82 6.22
N GLY A 400 -5.54 -1.18 6.29
CA GLY A 400 -6.66 -0.35 5.85
C GLY A 400 -6.98 -0.46 4.36
N PHE A 401 -6.02 -0.86 3.52
CA PHE A 401 -6.21 -1.00 2.06
C PHE A 401 -6.11 -2.46 1.59
N ALA A 402 -5.12 -3.22 2.07
CA ALA A 402 -5.00 -4.64 1.75
C ALA A 402 -5.92 -5.46 2.70
N PRO A 403 -6.58 -6.52 2.21
CA PRO A 403 -6.49 -7.13 0.88
C PRO A 403 -7.67 -6.74 -0.06
N LEU A 404 -8.23 -5.52 0.05
CA LEU A 404 -9.34 -5.15 -0.82
C LEU A 404 -8.99 -5.40 -2.29
N PRO A 405 -9.88 -6.05 -3.06
CA PRO A 405 -9.60 -6.34 -4.45
C PRO A 405 -9.64 -5.10 -5.34
N LEU A 406 -8.98 -5.23 -6.47
CA LEU A 406 -9.15 -4.35 -7.61
C LEU A 406 -10.05 -5.06 -8.63
N PRO A 407 -11.01 -4.37 -9.24
CA PRO A 407 -11.91 -4.95 -10.23
C PRO A 407 -11.14 -5.20 -11.54
N PHE A 408 -10.51 -6.37 -11.64
CA PHE A 408 -9.86 -6.82 -12.85
C PHE A 408 -10.09 -8.33 -13.02
N ALA A 409 -10.81 -8.69 -14.06
CA ALA A 409 -11.18 -10.07 -14.37
C ALA A 409 -10.16 -10.73 -15.30
N THR A 410 -9.73 -11.93 -14.95
CA THR A 410 -8.77 -12.75 -15.73
C THR A 410 -9.44 -13.84 -16.56
N ASN A 411 -10.72 -13.67 -16.92
CA ASN A 411 -11.51 -14.61 -17.73
C ASN A 411 -11.45 -16.07 -17.23
N GLY A 412 -11.47 -16.24 -15.90
CA GLY A 412 -11.50 -17.55 -15.25
C GLY A 412 -10.13 -18.17 -14.95
N SER A 413 -9.02 -17.58 -15.40
CA SER A 413 -7.68 -18.07 -15.06
C SER A 413 -7.28 -17.61 -13.65
N ALA A 414 -6.84 -18.55 -12.81
CA ALA A 414 -6.25 -18.26 -11.51
C ALA A 414 -4.77 -17.93 -11.69
N ILE A 415 -4.42 -16.65 -11.62
CA ILE A 415 -3.05 -16.15 -11.84
C ILE A 415 -2.45 -15.73 -10.50
N LEU A 416 -1.29 -16.29 -10.17
CA LEU A 416 -0.41 -15.80 -9.09
C LEU A 416 0.66 -14.91 -9.70
N SER A 417 0.72 -13.64 -9.31
CA SER A 417 1.77 -12.71 -9.69
C SER A 417 2.69 -12.46 -8.50
N VAL A 418 3.98 -12.76 -8.66
CA VAL A 418 4.94 -12.77 -7.54
C VAL A 418 5.62 -11.43 -7.29
N GLY A 419 5.28 -10.39 -8.07
CA GLY A 419 5.82 -9.04 -7.90
C GLY A 419 7.30 -8.90 -8.24
N ALA A 420 7.89 -7.78 -7.84
CA ALA A 420 9.30 -7.46 -8.02
C ALA A 420 10.17 -7.99 -6.87
N HIS A 421 11.44 -7.54 -6.81
CA HIS A 421 12.39 -7.90 -5.76
C HIS A 421 12.34 -6.94 -4.56
N LEU A 422 12.21 -5.64 -4.84
CA LEU A 422 12.11 -4.58 -3.84
C LEU A 422 10.64 -4.20 -3.62
N LYS A 423 10.30 -3.72 -2.42
CA LYS A 423 8.94 -3.29 -2.03
C LYS A 423 7.85 -4.30 -2.43
N ASN A 424 8.21 -5.58 -2.40
CA ASN A 424 7.38 -6.66 -2.92
C ASN A 424 5.96 -6.67 -2.34
N ALA A 425 5.03 -6.99 -3.20
CA ALA A 425 3.68 -7.45 -2.92
C ALA A 425 3.34 -8.53 -3.96
N ILE A 426 2.42 -9.44 -3.63
CA ILE A 426 1.90 -10.41 -4.59
C ILE A 426 0.50 -10.01 -5.06
N ALA A 427 0.06 -10.59 -6.17
CA ALA A 427 -1.35 -10.54 -6.56
C ALA A 427 -1.87 -11.95 -6.87
N LEU A 428 -3.13 -12.20 -6.52
CA LEU A 428 -3.84 -13.44 -6.82
C LEU A 428 -5.18 -13.10 -7.47
N SER A 429 -5.43 -13.61 -8.68
CA SER A 429 -6.72 -13.44 -9.33
C SER A 429 -7.67 -14.58 -8.96
N SER A 430 -8.94 -14.21 -8.69
CA SER A 430 -10.03 -15.14 -8.42
C SER A 430 -11.34 -14.57 -8.95
N GLY A 431 -11.92 -15.20 -9.95
CA GLY A 431 -13.13 -14.72 -10.61
C GLY A 431 -12.96 -13.30 -11.19
N PRO A 432 -13.86 -12.36 -10.84
CA PRO A 432 -13.80 -10.97 -11.35
C PRO A 432 -12.82 -10.08 -10.59
N ASN A 433 -12.12 -10.58 -9.59
CA ASN A 433 -11.31 -9.82 -8.67
C ASN A 433 -9.83 -10.19 -8.76
N THR A 434 -8.98 -9.18 -8.61
CA THR A 434 -7.55 -9.34 -8.37
C THR A 434 -7.20 -8.80 -6.98
N PHE A 435 -6.75 -9.68 -6.10
CA PHE A 435 -6.36 -9.37 -4.73
C PHE A 435 -4.88 -9.06 -4.66
N VAL A 436 -4.53 -7.80 -4.39
CA VAL A 436 -3.14 -7.38 -4.15
C VAL A 436 -2.86 -7.45 -2.65
N SER A 437 -1.80 -8.14 -2.27
CA SER A 437 -1.43 -8.34 -0.86
C SER A 437 -1.02 -7.04 -0.18
N GLN A 438 -0.87 -7.11 1.15
CA GLN A 438 -0.13 -6.10 1.89
C GLN A 438 1.34 -6.08 1.44
N HIS A 439 1.98 -4.94 1.65
CA HIS A 439 3.42 -4.78 1.46
C HIS A 439 4.20 -5.85 2.24
N ILE A 440 5.08 -6.56 1.55
CA ILE A 440 5.95 -7.59 2.10
C ILE A 440 7.35 -6.99 2.38
N GLY A 441 7.84 -6.16 1.46
CA GLY A 441 9.13 -5.50 1.56
C GLY A 441 10.19 -6.07 0.62
N ASP A 442 11.44 -5.75 0.88
CA ASP A 442 12.57 -6.18 0.07
C ASP A 442 12.92 -7.64 0.38
N LEU A 443 13.04 -8.48 -0.66
CA LEU A 443 13.22 -9.93 -0.51
C LEU A 443 14.69 -10.34 -0.25
N GLU A 444 15.48 -9.47 0.34
CA GLU A 444 16.93 -9.70 0.49
C GLU A 444 17.30 -10.60 1.69
N THR A 445 16.37 -10.80 2.65
CA THR A 445 16.62 -11.58 3.86
C THR A 445 15.85 -12.91 3.87
N PRO A 446 16.34 -13.94 4.59
CA PRO A 446 15.59 -15.20 4.77
C PRO A 446 14.20 -14.98 5.38
N GLU A 447 14.09 -14.03 6.32
CA GLU A 447 12.85 -13.65 7.02
C GLU A 447 11.84 -13.05 6.03
N ALA A 448 12.29 -12.14 5.14
CA ALA A 448 11.46 -11.56 4.10
C ALA A 448 10.99 -12.63 3.10
N MET A 449 11.86 -13.55 2.69
CA MET A 449 11.49 -14.69 1.85
C MET A 449 10.53 -15.66 2.55
N GLY A 450 10.68 -15.83 3.86
CA GLY A 450 9.72 -16.58 4.68
C GLY A 450 8.35 -15.93 4.70
N ALA A 451 8.28 -14.62 4.94
CA ALA A 451 7.07 -13.83 4.92
C ALA A 451 6.38 -13.86 3.55
N PHE A 452 7.14 -13.70 2.47
CA PHE A 452 6.67 -13.80 1.09
C PHE A 452 5.95 -15.13 0.81
N ARG A 453 6.60 -16.26 1.15
CA ARG A 453 6.00 -17.61 0.98
C ARG A 453 4.75 -17.78 1.84
N ASN A 454 4.76 -17.25 3.07
CA ASN A 454 3.61 -17.31 3.97
C ASN A 454 2.43 -16.49 3.45
N VAL A 455 2.69 -15.32 2.85
CA VAL A 455 1.64 -14.50 2.23
C VAL A 455 1.00 -15.24 1.05
N ILE A 456 1.78 -15.85 0.16
CA ILE A 456 1.26 -16.66 -0.95
C ILE A 456 0.35 -17.78 -0.42
N LYS A 457 0.86 -18.62 0.48
CA LYS A 457 0.08 -19.72 1.08
C LYS A 457 -1.18 -19.23 1.78
N SER A 458 -1.07 -18.08 2.47
CA SER A 458 -2.22 -17.48 3.16
C SER A 458 -3.29 -17.03 2.18
N PHE A 459 -2.93 -16.45 1.02
CA PHE A 459 -3.89 -16.04 -0.01
C PHE A 459 -4.53 -17.24 -0.70
N GLU A 460 -3.73 -18.25 -1.06
CA GLU A 460 -4.24 -19.52 -1.63
C GLU A 460 -5.26 -20.17 -0.69
N SER A 461 -4.93 -20.29 0.60
CA SER A 461 -5.82 -20.87 1.61
C SER A 461 -7.06 -20.01 1.88
N LEU A 462 -6.87 -18.66 1.98
CA LEU A 462 -7.95 -17.74 2.32
C LEU A 462 -9.04 -17.71 1.25
N TYR A 463 -8.63 -17.69 -0.03
CA TYR A 463 -9.55 -17.65 -1.16
C TYR A 463 -9.82 -19.01 -1.78
N ASP A 464 -9.16 -20.09 -1.29
CA ASP A 464 -9.27 -21.47 -1.81
C ASP A 464 -8.96 -21.53 -3.31
N VAL A 465 -7.90 -20.87 -3.72
CA VAL A 465 -7.48 -20.76 -5.11
C VAL A 465 -6.14 -21.42 -5.29
N ALA A 466 -6.08 -22.43 -6.16
CA ALA A 466 -4.84 -23.00 -6.65
C ALA A 466 -4.46 -22.28 -7.94
N PRO A 467 -3.35 -21.53 -8.00
CA PRO A 467 -2.93 -20.86 -9.21
C PRO A 467 -2.66 -21.85 -10.34
N THR A 468 -3.17 -21.53 -11.52
CA THR A 468 -2.93 -22.31 -12.76
C THR A 468 -1.84 -21.69 -13.62
N ILE A 469 -1.48 -20.45 -13.36
CA ILE A 469 -0.44 -19.68 -14.05
C ILE A 469 0.31 -18.85 -13.00
N VAL A 470 1.63 -18.71 -13.18
CA VAL A 470 2.45 -17.77 -12.41
C VAL A 470 3.01 -16.69 -13.31
N ALA A 471 2.85 -15.42 -12.91
CA ALA A 471 3.49 -14.28 -13.56
C ALA A 471 4.64 -13.75 -12.71
N CYS A 472 5.78 -13.45 -13.34
CA CYS A 472 6.98 -12.95 -12.67
C CYS A 472 7.72 -11.93 -13.54
N ASP A 473 8.68 -11.23 -12.95
CA ASP A 473 9.58 -10.33 -13.67
C ASP A 473 10.51 -11.11 -14.63
N GLU A 474 10.95 -10.46 -15.70
CA GLU A 474 11.95 -11.02 -16.63
C GLU A 474 13.33 -11.14 -15.99
N HIS A 475 13.62 -10.38 -14.90
CA HIS A 475 14.92 -10.40 -14.26
C HIS A 475 15.22 -11.76 -13.62
N PRO A 476 16.25 -12.51 -14.11
CA PRO A 476 16.46 -13.91 -13.71
C PRO A 476 16.93 -14.05 -12.26
N ASP A 477 17.54 -13.01 -11.70
CA ASP A 477 18.14 -13.04 -10.37
C ASP A 477 17.20 -12.56 -9.26
N TYR A 478 16.06 -12.00 -9.56
CA TYR A 478 15.09 -11.64 -8.54
C TYR A 478 14.63 -12.88 -7.76
N LEU A 479 14.59 -12.79 -6.43
CA LEU A 479 14.19 -13.92 -5.61
C LEU A 479 12.74 -14.32 -5.82
N SER A 480 11.88 -13.36 -6.16
CA SER A 480 10.50 -13.63 -6.61
C SER A 480 10.45 -14.45 -7.91
N THR A 481 11.28 -14.11 -8.90
CA THR A 481 11.40 -14.88 -10.17
C THR A 481 11.99 -16.27 -9.91
N LYS A 482 13.03 -16.37 -9.07
CA LYS A 482 13.60 -17.67 -8.68
C LYS A 482 12.55 -18.55 -7.98
N PHE A 483 11.70 -17.98 -7.15
CA PHE A 483 10.59 -18.70 -6.54
C PHE A 483 9.57 -19.15 -7.60
N ALA A 484 9.16 -18.29 -8.53
CA ALA A 484 8.25 -18.66 -9.63
C ALA A 484 8.77 -19.85 -10.42
N ASN A 485 10.09 -19.91 -10.67
CA ASN A 485 10.75 -21.03 -11.36
C ASN A 485 10.67 -22.37 -10.58
N THR A 486 10.34 -22.35 -9.28
CA THR A 486 10.14 -23.59 -8.49
C THR A 486 8.73 -24.14 -8.59
N LEU A 487 7.79 -23.37 -9.13
CA LEU A 487 6.40 -23.79 -9.30
C LEU A 487 6.25 -24.62 -10.58
N ASN A 488 5.54 -25.74 -10.47
CA ASN A 488 5.32 -26.64 -11.62
C ASN A 488 4.02 -26.28 -12.37
N ILE A 489 3.87 -25.00 -12.75
CA ILE A 489 2.75 -24.45 -13.50
C ILE A 489 3.27 -23.54 -14.63
N PRO A 490 2.50 -23.28 -15.70
CA PRO A 490 2.86 -22.34 -16.75
C PRO A 490 3.29 -20.98 -16.22
N GLN A 491 4.39 -20.46 -16.77
CA GLN A 491 4.98 -19.19 -16.35
C GLN A 491 4.87 -18.13 -17.44
N VAL A 492 4.46 -16.92 -17.06
CA VAL A 492 4.48 -15.72 -17.89
C VAL A 492 5.53 -14.76 -17.34
N LYS A 493 6.57 -14.48 -18.12
CA LYS A 493 7.57 -13.47 -17.81
C LYS A 493 7.10 -12.11 -18.31
N VAL A 494 7.19 -11.09 -17.49
CA VAL A 494 6.68 -9.75 -17.77
C VAL A 494 7.79 -8.74 -17.64
N GLN A 495 8.00 -7.91 -18.66
CA GLN A 495 8.95 -6.83 -18.62
C GLN A 495 8.57 -5.82 -17.52
N HIS A 496 9.53 -5.40 -16.71
CA HIS A 496 9.34 -4.61 -15.49
C HIS A 496 8.53 -3.31 -15.72
N HIS A 497 8.96 -2.48 -16.67
CA HIS A 497 8.33 -1.19 -16.96
C HIS A 497 6.97 -1.33 -17.65
N TYR A 498 6.78 -2.40 -18.41
CA TYR A 498 5.47 -2.75 -18.94
C TYR A 498 4.49 -3.10 -17.82
N ALA A 499 4.94 -3.88 -16.81
CA ALA A 499 4.13 -4.16 -15.63
C ALA A 499 3.75 -2.89 -14.86
N HIS A 500 4.66 -1.93 -14.70
CA HIS A 500 4.36 -0.62 -14.11
C HIS A 500 3.20 0.08 -14.83
N ILE A 501 3.25 0.17 -16.16
CA ILE A 501 2.21 0.85 -16.94
C ILE A 501 0.90 0.09 -16.89
N LEU A 502 0.91 -1.22 -17.05
CA LEU A 502 -0.30 -2.03 -16.96
C LEU A 502 -0.98 -1.95 -15.58
N SER A 503 -0.20 -1.84 -14.52
CA SER A 503 -0.73 -1.61 -13.17
C SER A 503 -1.49 -0.27 -13.08
N CYS A 504 -0.95 0.80 -13.66
CA CYS A 504 -1.61 2.10 -13.72
C CYS A 504 -2.88 2.06 -14.59
N MET A 505 -2.80 1.40 -15.74
CA MET A 505 -3.94 1.26 -16.64
C MET A 505 -5.08 0.47 -15.98
N ALA A 506 -4.79 -0.66 -15.35
CA ALA A 506 -5.79 -1.49 -14.68
C ALA A 506 -6.50 -0.76 -13.53
N GLU A 507 -5.74 -0.04 -12.71
CA GLU A 507 -6.31 0.76 -11.62
C GLU A 507 -7.27 1.84 -12.09
N ASN A 508 -6.99 2.45 -13.26
CA ASN A 508 -7.76 3.52 -13.86
C ASN A 508 -8.76 3.04 -14.92
N GLU A 509 -8.91 1.71 -15.09
CA GLU A 509 -9.80 1.10 -16.10
C GLU A 509 -9.51 1.65 -17.51
N LEU A 510 -8.22 1.90 -17.80
CA LEU A 510 -7.77 2.45 -19.07
C LEU A 510 -7.47 1.31 -20.07
N GLU A 511 -8.17 1.35 -21.19
CA GLU A 511 -7.94 0.41 -22.30
C GLU A 511 -6.85 0.96 -23.26
N PRO A 512 -6.08 0.08 -23.93
CA PRO A 512 -5.18 0.50 -24.99
C PRO A 512 -5.95 1.08 -26.20
N PRO A 513 -5.31 1.96 -27.02
CA PRO A 513 -3.92 2.36 -26.93
C PRO A 513 -3.68 3.48 -25.91
N ALA A 514 -2.48 3.48 -25.31
CA ALA A 514 -2.05 4.53 -24.39
C ALA A 514 -0.51 4.69 -24.44
N LEU A 515 -0.02 5.92 -24.23
CA LEU A 515 1.40 6.15 -23.98
C LEU A 515 1.69 5.96 -22.51
N GLY A 516 2.52 4.98 -22.17
CA GLY A 516 3.07 4.78 -20.85
C GLY A 516 4.39 5.52 -20.67
N ILE A 517 4.51 6.34 -19.64
CA ILE A 517 5.78 6.92 -19.20
C ILE A 517 6.20 6.18 -17.93
N ALA A 518 7.17 5.26 -18.08
CA ALA A 518 7.65 4.38 -17.03
C ALA A 518 9.01 4.86 -16.53
N TRP A 519 9.01 5.73 -15.50
CA TRP A 519 10.25 6.30 -14.96
C TRP A 519 10.56 5.75 -13.56
N ASP A 520 11.68 5.06 -13.49
CA ASP A 520 12.05 4.30 -12.30
C ASP A 520 13.56 4.31 -12.03
N GLY A 521 13.95 3.69 -10.92
CA GLY A 521 15.33 3.53 -10.49
C GLY A 521 16.08 2.43 -11.22
N THR A 522 15.40 1.34 -11.56
CA THR A 522 16.01 0.15 -12.18
C THR A 522 14.94 -0.81 -12.71
N GLY A 523 15.28 -1.57 -13.73
CA GLY A 523 14.52 -2.69 -14.26
C GLY A 523 15.27 -3.29 -15.44
N LEU A 524 15.15 -4.61 -15.66
CA LEU A 524 15.79 -5.29 -16.79
C LEU A 524 15.11 -4.91 -18.10
N GLY A 525 15.86 -4.35 -19.02
CA GLY A 525 15.41 -4.06 -20.38
C GLY A 525 15.47 -5.29 -21.28
N THR A 526 14.64 -5.31 -22.31
CA THR A 526 14.64 -6.38 -23.34
C THR A 526 15.94 -6.43 -24.16
N ASP A 527 16.73 -5.35 -24.11
CA ASP A 527 18.04 -5.23 -24.74
C ASP A 527 19.19 -5.61 -23.78
N GLY A 528 18.87 -6.06 -22.57
CA GLY A 528 19.85 -6.40 -21.53
C GLY A 528 20.46 -5.20 -20.79
N SER A 529 20.06 -3.98 -21.11
CA SER A 529 20.45 -2.78 -20.36
C SER A 529 19.54 -2.55 -19.16
N ILE A 530 19.94 -1.64 -18.25
CA ILE A 530 19.09 -1.21 -17.13
C ILE A 530 18.18 -0.09 -17.64
N TRP A 531 16.87 -0.36 -17.68
CA TRP A 531 15.86 0.61 -18.03
C TRP A 531 15.40 1.42 -16.81
N GLY A 532 14.61 2.49 -17.08
CA GLY A 532 13.97 3.32 -16.05
C GLY A 532 13.72 4.76 -16.49
N GLY A 533 13.87 5.06 -17.80
CA GLY A 533 13.52 6.35 -18.39
C GLY A 533 12.73 6.15 -19.68
N GLU A 534 11.68 5.31 -19.65
CA GLU A 534 11.07 4.71 -20.82
C GLU A 534 9.75 5.38 -21.20
N PHE A 535 9.50 5.38 -22.51
CA PHE A 535 8.21 5.74 -23.12
C PHE A 535 7.72 4.55 -23.93
N LEU A 536 6.65 3.93 -23.46
CA LEU A 536 6.11 2.69 -24.02
C LEU A 536 4.72 2.96 -24.62
N LEU A 537 4.56 2.70 -25.92
CA LEU A 537 3.26 2.69 -26.54
C LEU A 537 2.60 1.33 -26.28
N ILE A 538 1.54 1.35 -25.49
CA ILE A 538 0.78 0.15 -25.12
C ILE A 538 -0.32 -0.09 -26.15
N ASN A 539 -0.41 -1.32 -26.65
CA ASN A 539 -1.44 -1.76 -27.58
C ASN A 539 -2.05 -3.09 -27.11
N GLU A 540 -3.03 -3.61 -27.83
CA GLU A 540 -3.72 -4.87 -27.47
C GLU A 540 -2.81 -6.10 -27.48
N SER A 541 -1.67 -6.05 -28.16
CA SER A 541 -0.73 -7.18 -28.29
C SER A 541 0.49 -7.10 -27.36
N GLY A 542 0.71 -5.96 -26.71
CA GLY A 542 1.87 -5.73 -25.85
C GLY A 542 2.30 -4.27 -25.82
N PHE A 543 3.59 -4.01 -25.99
CA PHE A 543 4.13 -2.65 -25.99
C PHE A 543 5.22 -2.46 -27.05
N GLU A 544 5.39 -1.22 -27.45
CA GLU A 544 6.51 -0.74 -28.26
C GLU A 544 7.30 0.33 -27.47
N ARG A 545 8.63 0.22 -27.43
CA ARG A 545 9.51 1.23 -26.87
C ARG A 545 9.65 2.37 -27.87
N VAL A 546 8.89 3.45 -27.72
CA VAL A 546 8.89 4.58 -28.68
C VAL A 546 9.98 5.58 -28.41
N ALA A 547 10.37 5.75 -27.14
CA ALA A 547 11.49 6.62 -26.75
C ALA A 547 12.10 6.16 -25.41
N HIS A 548 13.32 6.66 -25.14
CA HIS A 548 13.98 6.50 -23.85
C HIS A 548 14.99 7.62 -23.61
N LEU A 549 15.37 7.86 -22.34
CA LEU A 549 16.48 8.74 -22.01
C LEU A 549 17.81 8.17 -22.54
N ARG A 550 18.69 9.03 -23.01
CA ARG A 550 20.05 8.62 -23.46
C ARG A 550 20.72 7.81 -22.36
N THR A 551 21.34 6.69 -22.75
CA THR A 551 21.99 5.79 -21.79
C THR A 551 23.36 6.29 -21.38
N PHE A 552 23.77 5.98 -20.14
CA PHE A 552 25.12 6.20 -19.64
C PHE A 552 25.61 5.01 -18.82
N ALA A 553 26.91 4.94 -18.53
CA ALA A 553 27.53 3.84 -17.81
C ALA A 553 27.36 3.97 -16.29
N LEU A 554 27.09 2.86 -15.59
CA LEU A 554 27.01 2.80 -14.11
C LEU A 554 28.21 2.03 -13.55
N PRO A 555 29.31 2.70 -13.17
CA PRO A 555 30.50 2.01 -12.68
C PRO A 555 30.23 1.40 -11.31
N GLY A 556 30.27 0.05 -11.25
CA GLY A 556 29.98 -0.75 -10.08
C GLY A 556 28.58 -1.35 -10.02
N GLY A 557 27.72 -1.14 -11.05
CA GLY A 557 26.36 -1.69 -11.09
C GLY A 557 25.56 -1.33 -9.84
N ASP A 558 25.17 -2.31 -9.03
CA ASP A 558 24.37 -2.10 -7.79
C ASP A 558 25.03 -1.13 -6.78
N ALA A 559 26.36 -1.03 -6.77
CA ALA A 559 27.04 -0.08 -5.91
C ALA A 559 26.72 1.37 -6.29
N ALA A 560 26.38 1.67 -7.56
CA ALA A 560 26.00 3.00 -8.00
C ALA A 560 24.62 3.43 -7.48
N ILE A 561 23.77 2.48 -7.08
CA ILE A 561 22.45 2.76 -6.48
C ILE A 561 22.62 3.44 -5.11
N LYS A 562 23.66 3.05 -4.34
CA LYS A 562 23.94 3.60 -3.00
C LYS A 562 24.97 4.74 -3.02
N ASP A 563 25.52 5.05 -4.17
CA ASP A 563 26.67 5.95 -4.35
C ASP A 563 26.43 6.89 -5.55
N PRO A 564 25.57 7.95 -5.42
CA PRO A 564 25.19 8.91 -6.46
C PRO A 564 26.38 9.48 -7.26
N ARG A 565 27.53 9.69 -6.62
CA ARG A 565 28.78 10.15 -7.30
C ARG A 565 29.26 9.20 -8.40
N ARG A 566 28.91 7.90 -8.33
CA ARG A 566 29.19 6.93 -9.39
C ARG A 566 28.30 7.16 -10.61
N SER A 567 27.01 7.42 -10.38
CA SER A 567 26.10 7.82 -11.44
C SER A 567 26.52 9.14 -12.08
N GLY A 568 26.88 10.14 -11.27
CA GLY A 568 27.42 11.42 -11.73
C GLY A 568 28.69 11.27 -12.57
N LEU A 569 29.66 10.49 -12.09
CA LEU A 569 30.90 10.26 -12.81
C LEU A 569 30.69 9.46 -14.10
N GLY A 570 29.82 8.44 -14.09
CA GLY A 570 29.48 7.67 -15.29
C GLY A 570 28.80 8.49 -16.36
N LEU A 571 27.87 9.37 -15.97
CA LEU A 571 27.22 10.33 -16.87
C LEU A 571 28.19 11.33 -17.45
N LEU A 572 29.06 11.94 -16.63
CA LEU A 572 30.10 12.88 -17.07
C LEU A 572 31.13 12.20 -17.94
N TYR A 573 31.47 10.95 -17.74
CA TYR A 573 32.36 10.17 -18.60
C TYR A 573 31.76 9.97 -20.00
N GLU A 574 30.43 9.79 -20.09
CA GLU A 574 29.72 9.69 -21.38
C GLU A 574 29.83 10.97 -22.19
N MET A 575 29.90 12.15 -21.54
CA MET A 575 30.01 13.47 -22.20
C MET A 575 31.45 13.86 -22.50
N LEU A 576 32.35 13.65 -21.54
CA LEU A 576 33.71 14.22 -21.56
C LEU A 576 34.80 13.17 -21.84
N GLY A 577 34.45 11.90 -21.83
CA GLY A 577 35.41 10.79 -21.94
C GLY A 577 36.45 10.81 -20.82
N GLU A 578 37.69 10.42 -21.15
CA GLU A 578 38.81 10.37 -20.21
C GLU A 578 39.18 11.73 -19.56
N SER A 579 38.84 12.87 -20.21
CA SER A 579 39.13 14.18 -19.68
C SER A 579 38.41 14.52 -18.38
N VAL A 580 37.30 13.81 -18.07
CA VAL A 580 36.56 14.02 -16.81
C VAL A 580 37.46 13.83 -15.58
N PHE A 581 38.43 12.91 -15.63
CA PHE A 581 39.34 12.62 -14.50
C PHE A 581 40.34 13.73 -14.20
N GLU A 582 40.49 14.71 -15.11
CA GLU A 582 41.33 15.91 -14.96
C GLU A 582 40.53 17.10 -14.41
N ARG A 583 39.20 16.99 -14.34
CA ARG A 583 38.27 18.03 -13.90
C ARG A 583 38.13 18.02 -12.36
N HIS A 584 39.17 18.60 -11.70
CA HIS A 584 39.17 18.73 -10.23
C HIS A 584 38.23 19.81 -9.69
N ASP A 585 37.41 20.42 -10.53
CA ASP A 585 36.36 21.37 -10.21
C ASP A 585 34.98 20.67 -10.04
N LEU A 586 34.86 19.42 -10.44
CA LEU A 586 33.59 18.67 -10.41
C LEU A 586 33.42 17.88 -9.10
N PHE A 587 32.29 18.07 -8.41
CA PHE A 587 31.99 17.41 -7.15
C PHE A 587 32.08 15.86 -7.21
N PRO A 588 31.53 15.17 -8.25
CA PRO A 588 31.67 13.72 -8.34
C PRO A 588 33.14 13.27 -8.35
N VAL A 589 34.05 14.00 -9.03
CA VAL A 589 35.47 13.69 -9.10
C VAL A 589 36.14 13.91 -7.74
N LEU A 590 35.89 15.08 -7.11
CA LEU A 590 36.45 15.45 -5.80
C LEU A 590 36.03 14.53 -4.65
N SER A 591 34.88 13.89 -4.77
CA SER A 591 34.28 13.06 -3.70
C SER A 591 34.95 11.68 -3.55
N PHE A 592 35.76 11.26 -4.54
CA PHE A 592 36.48 9.98 -4.49
C PHE A 592 37.88 10.13 -3.93
N MET A 593 38.32 9.13 -3.17
CA MET A 593 39.73 8.97 -2.85
C MET A 593 40.53 8.63 -4.13
N PRO A 594 41.80 9.05 -4.26
CA PRO A 594 42.57 8.81 -5.48
C PRO A 594 42.65 7.35 -5.94
N GLY A 595 42.67 6.40 -4.99
CA GLY A 595 42.69 4.97 -5.29
C GLY A 595 41.33 4.46 -5.81
N GLU A 596 40.21 4.95 -5.25
CA GLU A 596 38.86 4.66 -5.74
C GLU A 596 38.66 5.20 -7.16
N LEU A 597 39.03 6.47 -7.38
CA LEU A 597 38.91 7.15 -8.67
C LEU A 597 39.66 6.40 -9.76
N LYS A 598 40.91 5.97 -9.48
CA LYS A 598 41.70 5.15 -10.40
C LYS A 598 41.02 3.83 -10.75
N THR A 599 40.35 3.21 -9.78
CA THR A 599 39.62 1.95 -10.00
C THR A 599 38.43 2.20 -10.91
N ILE A 600 37.62 3.23 -10.63
CA ILE A 600 36.44 3.58 -11.43
C ILE A 600 36.84 3.97 -12.86
N ARG A 601 37.94 4.72 -13.03
CA ARG A 601 38.50 5.05 -14.36
C ARG A 601 38.78 3.78 -15.16
N ARG A 602 39.39 2.75 -14.54
CA ARG A 602 39.66 1.46 -15.21
C ARG A 602 38.37 0.72 -15.56
N MET A 603 37.38 0.75 -14.67
CA MET A 603 36.08 0.12 -14.92
C MET A 603 35.39 0.74 -16.12
N LEU A 604 35.30 2.07 -16.17
CA LEU A 604 34.70 2.82 -17.27
C LEU A 604 35.46 2.57 -18.61
N ALA A 605 36.79 2.62 -18.58
CA ALA A 605 37.60 2.40 -19.80
C ALA A 605 37.50 0.95 -20.33
N SER A 606 37.34 -0.06 -19.45
CA SER A 606 37.28 -1.47 -19.83
C SER A 606 35.85 -2.01 -20.00
N GLY A 607 34.82 -1.29 -19.59
CA GLY A 607 33.45 -1.77 -19.54
C GLY A 607 33.17 -2.81 -18.44
N LEU A 608 34.15 -3.07 -17.53
CA LEU A 608 34.01 -4.08 -16.51
C LEU A 608 33.07 -3.64 -15.37
N ASN A 609 31.99 -4.39 -15.14
CA ASN A 609 30.96 -4.08 -14.16
C ASN A 609 30.45 -2.63 -14.27
N THR A 610 30.16 -2.22 -15.50
CA THR A 610 29.63 -0.90 -15.86
C THR A 610 28.44 -1.04 -16.81
N PRO A 611 27.31 -1.61 -16.31
CA PRO A 611 26.10 -1.73 -17.13
C PRO A 611 25.65 -0.36 -17.63
N ARG A 612 25.01 -0.33 -18.81
CA ARG A 612 24.39 0.87 -19.36
C ARG A 612 23.00 1.05 -18.76
N THR A 613 22.61 2.32 -18.53
CA THR A 613 21.28 2.62 -18.00
C THR A 613 20.64 3.83 -18.69
N SER A 614 19.33 3.73 -18.93
CA SER A 614 18.44 4.84 -19.29
C SER A 614 17.65 5.38 -18.08
N SER A 615 17.91 4.89 -16.85
CA SER A 615 17.12 5.18 -15.66
C SER A 615 17.05 6.67 -15.32
N ALA A 616 15.80 7.17 -15.21
CA ALA A 616 15.52 8.51 -14.70
C ALA A 616 15.96 8.64 -13.23
N GLY A 617 15.79 7.61 -12.40
CA GLY A 617 16.26 7.62 -11.01
C GLY A 617 17.78 7.76 -10.90
N ARG A 618 18.55 7.11 -11.78
CA ARG A 618 20.01 7.28 -11.85
C ARG A 618 20.43 8.66 -12.38
N LEU A 619 19.59 9.25 -13.26
CA LEU A 619 19.80 10.63 -13.70
C LEU A 619 19.59 11.64 -12.55
N PHE A 620 18.57 11.44 -11.71
CA PHE A 620 18.39 12.22 -10.47
C PHE A 620 19.61 12.12 -9.55
N ASP A 621 20.14 10.92 -9.33
CA ASP A 621 21.34 10.72 -8.52
C ASP A 621 22.56 11.42 -9.12
N ALA A 622 22.74 11.33 -10.44
CA ALA A 622 23.84 11.98 -11.14
C ALA A 622 23.78 13.50 -10.97
N VAL A 623 22.61 14.11 -11.17
CA VAL A 623 22.44 15.57 -11.02
C VAL A 623 22.67 15.99 -9.57
N ALA A 624 22.13 15.25 -8.59
CA ALA A 624 22.37 15.55 -7.17
C ALA A 624 23.87 15.56 -6.81
N SER A 625 24.65 14.64 -7.38
CA SER A 625 26.11 14.63 -7.19
C SER A 625 26.81 15.75 -7.95
N ILE A 626 26.43 16.05 -9.20
CA ILE A 626 27.03 17.10 -10.03
C ILE A 626 26.91 18.47 -9.37
N ILE A 627 25.78 18.75 -8.71
CA ILE A 627 25.57 20.03 -7.99
C ILE A 627 26.10 20.01 -6.55
N GLY A 628 26.75 18.92 -6.11
CA GLY A 628 27.33 18.78 -4.78
C GLY A 628 26.30 18.60 -3.65
N LEU A 629 25.09 18.18 -3.96
CA LEU A 629 24.02 17.98 -2.99
C LEU A 629 24.18 16.69 -2.18
N ARG A 630 24.43 15.55 -2.87
CA ARG A 630 24.50 14.23 -2.22
C ARG A 630 25.43 13.27 -2.97
N GLU A 631 26.46 12.81 -2.29
CA GLU A 631 27.46 11.89 -2.85
C GLU A 631 27.23 10.42 -2.46
N LYS A 632 26.65 10.19 -1.29
CA LYS A 632 26.27 8.86 -0.78
C LYS A 632 24.91 8.92 -0.12
N ILE A 633 24.08 7.93 -0.37
CA ILE A 633 22.76 7.82 0.24
C ILE A 633 22.76 6.80 1.38
N ARG A 634 21.80 6.95 2.31
CA ARG A 634 21.55 6.07 3.46
C ARG A 634 20.25 5.28 3.30
N TYR A 635 19.44 5.63 2.32
CA TYR A 635 18.22 4.92 1.94
C TYR A 635 17.88 5.22 0.49
N GLU A 636 17.13 4.34 -0.14
CA GLU A 636 16.76 4.42 -1.55
C GLU A 636 16.02 5.72 -1.89
N GLY A 637 16.38 6.35 -3.01
CA GLY A 637 15.76 7.57 -3.53
C GLY A 637 16.09 8.84 -2.74
N GLN A 638 17.01 8.80 -1.77
CA GLN A 638 17.33 9.95 -0.92
C GLN A 638 17.79 11.15 -1.73
N ALA A 639 18.71 10.99 -2.69
CA ALA A 639 19.23 12.08 -3.50
C ALA A 639 18.12 12.73 -4.36
N ALA A 640 17.25 11.91 -4.96
CA ALA A 640 16.11 12.39 -5.74
C ALA A 640 15.11 13.17 -4.87
N MET A 641 14.82 12.68 -3.65
CA MET A 641 13.95 13.40 -2.71
C MET A 641 14.57 14.74 -2.26
N GLU A 642 15.85 14.78 -1.98
CA GLU A 642 16.52 16.03 -1.60
C GLU A 642 16.49 17.08 -2.74
N LEU A 643 16.59 16.65 -3.99
CA LEU A 643 16.36 17.52 -5.16
C LEU A 643 14.90 18.01 -5.22
N GLU A 644 13.92 17.13 -5.00
CA GLU A 644 12.50 17.53 -4.91
C GLU A 644 12.28 18.59 -3.84
N PHE A 645 12.87 18.39 -2.64
CA PHE A 645 12.64 19.28 -1.49
C PHE A 645 13.24 20.67 -1.67
N LEU A 646 14.28 20.79 -2.49
CA LEU A 646 14.95 22.05 -2.77
C LEU A 646 14.31 22.83 -3.93
N ALA A 647 13.54 22.18 -4.81
CA ALA A 647 13.00 22.80 -6.01
C ALA A 647 12.10 24.01 -5.68
N ASP A 648 12.45 25.19 -6.20
CA ASP A 648 11.63 26.39 -6.04
C ASP A 648 10.31 26.23 -6.82
N PRO A 649 9.15 26.28 -6.17
CA PRO A 649 7.87 26.13 -6.85
C PRO A 649 7.54 27.26 -7.81
N ASN A 650 8.19 28.41 -7.71
CA ASN A 650 7.97 29.58 -8.56
C ASN A 650 8.91 29.63 -9.76
N GLU A 651 9.92 28.76 -9.84
CA GLU A 651 10.83 28.71 -10.99
C GLU A 651 10.14 28.00 -12.17
N GLU A 652 10.09 28.66 -13.32
CA GLU A 652 9.51 28.14 -14.57
C GLU A 652 10.53 27.91 -15.68
N GLY A 653 11.80 28.25 -15.43
CA GLY A 653 12.91 28.10 -16.39
C GLY A 653 13.12 26.62 -16.75
N LEU A 654 13.73 26.42 -17.91
CA LEU A 654 14.06 25.13 -18.52
C LEU A 654 15.50 25.13 -18.96
N TYR A 655 16.14 23.98 -18.94
CA TYR A 655 17.38 23.68 -19.63
C TYR A 655 17.13 23.16 -21.04
N GLN A 656 18.16 23.21 -21.90
CA GLN A 656 18.08 22.68 -23.25
C GLN A 656 18.20 21.14 -23.24
N PHE A 657 17.50 20.48 -24.16
CA PHE A 657 17.67 19.07 -24.46
C PHE A 657 17.41 18.80 -25.94
N GLU A 658 17.86 17.67 -26.43
CA GLU A 658 17.70 17.30 -27.84
C GLU A 658 16.96 15.97 -27.99
N LEU A 659 16.36 15.75 -29.17
CA LEU A 659 15.75 14.48 -29.55
C LEU A 659 16.55 13.91 -30.74
N ALA A 660 17.29 12.85 -30.51
CA ALA A 660 17.97 12.15 -31.60
C ALA A 660 16.97 11.22 -32.31
N ALA A 661 16.85 11.41 -33.62
CA ALA A 661 15.97 10.62 -34.46
C ALA A 661 16.40 9.14 -34.46
N GLY A 662 15.44 8.24 -34.33
CA GLY A 662 15.65 6.80 -34.29
C GLY A 662 14.38 6.06 -33.96
N THR A 663 14.45 4.74 -33.89
CA THR A 663 13.39 3.87 -33.39
C THR A 663 14.03 2.87 -32.43
N PRO A 664 13.93 3.11 -31.11
CA PRO A 664 13.25 4.21 -30.41
C PRO A 664 13.97 5.58 -30.54
N ILE A 665 13.21 6.67 -30.27
CA ILE A 665 13.76 8.04 -30.14
C ILE A 665 14.62 8.10 -28.87
N VAL A 666 15.79 8.75 -28.96
CA VAL A 666 16.65 9.00 -27.80
C VAL A 666 16.47 10.44 -27.33
N VAL A 667 16.02 10.60 -26.09
CA VAL A 667 15.95 11.91 -25.42
C VAL A 667 17.34 12.23 -24.86
N ASP A 668 18.05 13.14 -25.52
CA ASP A 668 19.41 13.51 -25.15
C ASP A 668 19.43 14.63 -24.10
N TRP A 669 19.89 14.26 -22.91
CA TRP A 669 20.03 15.13 -21.74
C TRP A 669 21.38 15.89 -21.70
N GLU A 670 22.29 15.67 -22.64
CA GLU A 670 23.64 16.23 -22.58
C GLU A 670 23.64 17.78 -22.54
N PRO A 671 22.86 18.52 -23.36
CA PRO A 671 22.79 19.97 -23.26
C PRO A 671 22.31 20.44 -21.86
N MET A 672 21.32 19.79 -21.28
CA MET A 672 20.81 20.06 -19.92
C MET A 672 21.93 19.94 -18.88
N ILE A 673 22.76 18.90 -18.97
CA ILE A 673 23.84 18.69 -18.00
C ILE A 673 24.96 19.75 -18.16
N PHE A 674 25.27 20.16 -19.38
CA PHE A 674 26.21 21.30 -19.60
C PHE A 674 25.68 22.58 -18.95
N ASP A 675 24.40 22.89 -19.13
CA ASP A 675 23.77 24.07 -18.51
C ASP A 675 23.77 23.98 -16.97
N ILE A 676 23.49 22.81 -16.40
CA ILE A 676 23.56 22.56 -14.94
C ILE A 676 24.98 22.77 -14.42
N MET A 677 26.00 22.29 -15.14
CA MET A 677 27.39 22.48 -14.76
C MET A 677 27.78 23.97 -14.81
N ALA A 678 27.30 24.69 -15.81
CA ALA A 678 27.52 26.15 -15.93
C ALA A 678 26.85 26.90 -14.76
N ASP A 679 25.56 26.67 -14.52
CA ASP A 679 24.80 27.26 -13.39
C ASP A 679 25.49 26.96 -12.04
N THR A 680 25.99 25.74 -11.86
CA THR A 680 26.71 25.34 -10.64
C THR A 680 28.03 26.11 -10.48
N THR A 681 28.79 26.30 -11.58
CA THR A 681 30.04 27.02 -11.58
C THR A 681 29.84 28.54 -11.35
N GLU A 682 28.75 29.08 -11.88
CA GLU A 682 28.35 30.47 -11.70
C GLU A 682 27.74 30.76 -10.32
N GLY A 683 27.50 29.73 -9.52
CA GLY A 683 26.94 29.84 -8.16
C GLY A 683 25.45 30.17 -8.15
N VAL A 684 24.71 29.75 -9.18
CA VAL A 684 23.24 29.83 -9.20
C VAL A 684 22.67 29.03 -8.02
N ASN A 685 21.60 29.55 -7.39
CA ASN A 685 20.98 28.89 -6.25
C ASN A 685 20.53 27.46 -6.62
N VAL A 686 20.94 26.49 -5.82
CA VAL A 686 20.60 25.07 -6.01
C VAL A 686 19.10 24.84 -6.14
N SER A 687 18.25 25.67 -5.50
CA SER A 687 16.79 25.55 -5.60
C SER A 687 16.27 25.85 -7.01
N HIS A 688 16.86 26.82 -7.70
CA HIS A 688 16.54 27.12 -9.10
C HIS A 688 17.06 26.03 -10.05
N ILE A 689 18.27 25.50 -9.80
CA ILE A 689 18.84 24.40 -10.58
C ILE A 689 17.92 23.17 -10.46
N ALA A 690 17.52 22.80 -9.23
CA ALA A 690 16.64 21.69 -8.98
C ALA A 690 15.28 21.86 -9.68
N ALA A 691 14.69 23.05 -9.62
CA ALA A 691 13.41 23.35 -10.28
C ALA A 691 13.52 23.27 -11.80
N LYS A 692 14.51 23.93 -12.41
CA LYS A 692 14.77 23.88 -13.87
C LYS A 692 14.99 22.44 -14.35
N PHE A 693 15.74 21.63 -13.59
CA PHE A 693 15.94 20.21 -13.88
C PHE A 693 14.60 19.46 -13.96
N HIS A 694 13.76 19.55 -12.92
CA HIS A 694 12.44 18.91 -12.92
C HIS A 694 11.56 19.43 -14.06
N ASN A 695 11.54 20.74 -14.30
CA ASN A 695 10.76 21.35 -15.38
C ASN A 695 11.18 20.81 -16.74
N THR A 696 12.50 20.65 -16.97
CA THR A 696 13.06 20.10 -18.21
C THR A 696 12.63 18.66 -18.42
N LEU A 697 12.66 17.82 -17.35
CA LEU A 697 12.15 16.45 -17.40
C LEU A 697 10.66 16.40 -17.78
N VAL A 698 9.86 17.31 -17.26
CA VAL A 698 8.44 17.44 -17.63
C VAL A 698 8.27 17.80 -19.10
N GLU A 699 9.08 18.72 -19.63
CA GLU A 699 8.99 19.13 -21.03
C GLU A 699 9.45 18.00 -21.97
N MET A 700 10.44 17.17 -21.58
CA MET A 700 10.79 15.93 -22.29
C MET A 700 9.58 15.00 -22.43
N MET A 701 8.80 14.80 -21.32
CA MET A 701 7.58 13.99 -21.35
C MET A 701 6.56 14.57 -22.35
N VAL A 702 6.32 15.87 -22.31
CA VAL A 702 5.35 16.54 -23.20
C VAL A 702 5.76 16.42 -24.67
N ARG A 703 7.05 16.57 -24.98
CA ARG A 703 7.57 16.46 -26.34
C ARG A 703 7.38 15.05 -26.91
N ILE A 704 7.72 14.03 -26.13
CA ILE A 704 7.52 12.64 -26.58
C ILE A 704 6.03 12.29 -26.68
N ALA A 705 5.20 12.72 -25.74
CA ALA A 705 3.75 12.51 -25.83
C ALA A 705 3.16 13.15 -27.10
N SER A 706 3.63 14.37 -27.45
CA SER A 706 3.21 15.05 -28.69
C SER A 706 3.64 14.31 -29.97
N ILE A 707 4.80 13.63 -29.96
CA ILE A 707 5.28 12.83 -31.09
C ILE A 707 4.52 11.52 -31.19
N ALA A 708 4.30 10.83 -30.06
CA ALA A 708 3.55 9.58 -30.03
C ALA A 708 2.07 9.78 -30.42
N ASN A 709 1.54 10.99 -30.17
CA ASN A 709 0.21 11.43 -30.60
C ASN A 709 -0.94 10.55 -30.10
N GLU A 710 -0.76 9.92 -28.92
CA GLU A 710 -1.81 9.17 -28.25
C GLU A 710 -2.54 10.05 -27.23
N GLY A 711 -3.88 10.03 -27.26
CA GLY A 711 -4.70 10.90 -26.40
C GLY A 711 -4.61 10.60 -24.90
N SER A 712 -4.21 9.38 -24.53
CA SER A 712 -4.10 8.90 -23.16
C SER A 712 -2.65 8.67 -22.75
N VAL A 713 -2.26 9.22 -21.58
CA VAL A 713 -0.91 9.08 -21.02
C VAL A 713 -0.99 8.51 -19.61
N ALA A 714 -0.32 7.38 -19.36
CA ALA A 714 -0.22 6.73 -18.06
C ALA A 714 1.17 6.96 -17.45
N LEU A 715 1.22 7.45 -16.20
CA LEU A 715 2.45 7.74 -15.45
C LEU A 715 2.66 6.66 -14.38
N SER A 716 3.80 5.97 -14.41
CA SER A 716 4.15 4.94 -13.42
C SER A 716 5.66 4.79 -13.25
N GLY A 717 6.07 4.09 -12.19
CA GLY A 717 7.47 3.95 -11.76
C GLY A 717 7.79 4.82 -10.55
N GLY A 718 8.85 4.44 -9.81
CA GLY A 718 9.20 5.06 -8.52
C GLY A 718 9.48 6.56 -8.57
N CYS A 719 9.89 7.11 -9.73
CA CYS A 719 10.12 8.55 -9.89
C CYS A 719 8.84 9.38 -9.72
N PHE A 720 7.68 8.82 -10.00
CA PHE A 720 6.39 9.52 -9.81
C PHE A 720 5.89 9.55 -8.35
N GLN A 721 6.68 9.07 -7.40
CA GLN A 721 6.51 9.42 -5.99
C GLN A 721 6.91 10.87 -5.69
N ASN A 722 7.75 11.49 -6.53
CA ASN A 722 8.15 12.89 -6.46
C ASN A 722 6.94 13.78 -6.79
N LYS A 723 6.45 14.53 -5.79
CA LYS A 723 5.26 15.37 -5.91
C LYS A 723 5.46 16.52 -6.90
N TYR A 724 6.61 17.19 -6.83
CA TYR A 724 6.92 18.31 -7.72
C TYR A 724 6.91 17.88 -9.19
N LEU A 725 7.61 16.77 -9.51
CA LEU A 725 7.65 16.21 -10.86
C LEU A 725 6.25 15.82 -11.34
N THR A 726 5.53 15.04 -10.51
CA THR A 726 4.26 14.42 -10.90
C THR A 726 3.16 15.46 -11.11
N GLU A 727 3.01 16.43 -10.19
CA GLU A 727 1.97 17.47 -10.33
C GLU A 727 2.23 18.39 -11.52
N ARG A 728 3.51 18.74 -11.79
CA ARG A 728 3.88 19.50 -12.98
C ARG A 728 3.68 18.70 -14.27
N ALA A 729 4.08 17.42 -14.30
CA ALA A 729 3.87 16.56 -15.46
C ALA A 729 2.39 16.44 -15.81
N ILE A 730 1.52 16.14 -14.84
CA ILE A 730 0.08 16.06 -15.03
C ILE A 730 -0.48 17.40 -15.56
N SER A 731 -0.08 18.51 -14.94
CA SER A 731 -0.57 19.84 -15.31
C SER A 731 -0.15 20.23 -16.73
N ARG A 732 1.10 19.99 -17.10
CA ARG A 732 1.66 20.33 -18.42
C ARG A 732 1.10 19.44 -19.53
N LEU A 733 1.02 18.12 -19.32
CA LEU A 733 0.41 17.18 -20.26
C LEU A 733 -1.06 17.52 -20.51
N ARG A 734 -1.85 17.81 -19.46
CA ARG A 734 -3.23 18.24 -19.59
C ARG A 734 -3.38 19.55 -20.37
N LYS A 735 -2.52 20.56 -20.11
CA LYS A 735 -2.48 21.80 -20.88
C LYS A 735 -2.17 21.56 -22.36
N SER A 736 -1.45 20.50 -22.69
CA SER A 736 -1.15 20.06 -24.06
C SER A 736 -2.24 19.19 -24.69
N GLY A 737 -3.36 18.95 -23.99
CA GLY A 737 -4.54 18.25 -24.51
C GLY A 737 -4.62 16.76 -24.23
N PHE A 738 -3.71 16.21 -23.39
CA PHE A 738 -3.70 14.79 -23.06
C PHE A 738 -4.59 14.45 -21.87
N ASN A 739 -5.20 13.26 -21.88
CA ASN A 739 -5.80 12.63 -20.71
C ASN A 739 -4.70 11.94 -19.91
N VAL A 740 -4.48 12.36 -18.66
CA VAL A 740 -3.37 11.87 -17.85
C VAL A 740 -3.87 11.04 -16.69
N TYR A 741 -3.32 9.83 -16.56
CA TYR A 741 -3.63 8.83 -15.55
C TYR A 741 -2.42 8.56 -14.68
N TRP A 742 -2.65 8.38 -13.37
CA TRP A 742 -1.62 8.10 -12.38
C TRP A 742 -2.18 7.25 -11.24
N HIS A 743 -1.32 6.67 -10.45
CA HIS A 743 -1.70 5.80 -9.34
C HIS A 743 -2.38 6.53 -8.18
N GLN A 744 -3.40 5.90 -7.60
CA GLN A 744 -4.14 6.37 -6.43
C GLN A 744 -4.31 5.28 -5.37
N ARG A 745 -4.75 4.07 -5.75
CA ARG A 745 -5.04 2.93 -4.87
C ARG A 745 -3.90 1.92 -4.77
N VAL A 746 -3.04 1.89 -5.78
CA VAL A 746 -1.88 1.01 -5.90
C VAL A 746 -0.62 1.87 -5.91
N PRO A 747 0.48 1.44 -5.27
CA PRO A 747 1.73 2.19 -5.32
C PRO A 747 2.25 2.34 -6.75
N THR A 748 2.78 3.54 -7.06
CA THR A 748 3.45 3.80 -8.35
C THR A 748 4.83 3.11 -8.43
N ASN A 749 5.41 2.71 -7.29
CA ASN A 749 6.66 1.95 -7.21
C ASN A 749 6.43 0.44 -7.35
N ASP A 750 7.47 -0.37 -7.12
CA ASP A 750 7.45 -1.84 -7.27
C ASP A 750 6.32 -2.54 -6.50
N GLY A 751 5.74 -1.91 -5.47
CA GLY A 751 4.55 -2.43 -4.78
C GLY A 751 3.31 -2.58 -5.67
N GLY A 752 3.32 -1.95 -6.86
CA GLY A 752 2.26 -2.09 -7.87
C GLY A 752 2.51 -3.14 -8.95
N ILE A 753 3.74 -3.62 -9.07
CA ILE A 753 4.20 -4.53 -10.16
C ILE A 753 3.32 -5.79 -10.27
N ALA A 754 2.97 -6.40 -9.15
CA ALA A 754 2.19 -7.64 -9.14
C ALA A 754 0.83 -7.50 -9.85
N LEU A 755 0.15 -6.35 -9.74
CA LEU A 755 -1.07 -6.08 -10.49
C LEU A 755 -0.80 -6.05 -11.99
N GLY A 756 0.23 -5.34 -12.44
CA GLY A 756 0.60 -5.26 -13.85
C GLY A 756 1.02 -6.62 -14.43
N GLN A 757 1.71 -7.44 -13.64
CA GLN A 757 2.03 -8.82 -14.01
C GLN A 757 0.76 -9.66 -14.22
N THR A 758 -0.27 -9.50 -13.38
CA THR A 758 -1.56 -10.17 -13.55
C THR A 758 -2.22 -9.77 -14.86
N VAL A 759 -2.21 -8.48 -15.18
CA VAL A 759 -2.80 -7.95 -16.44
C VAL A 759 -2.07 -8.50 -17.64
N ALA A 760 -0.73 -8.46 -17.66
CA ALA A 760 0.09 -9.00 -18.74
C ALA A 760 -0.16 -10.50 -18.96
N ALA A 761 -0.25 -11.27 -17.87
CA ALA A 761 -0.53 -12.70 -17.97
C ALA A 761 -1.94 -12.97 -18.53
N ALA A 762 -2.95 -12.21 -18.13
CA ALA A 762 -4.31 -12.32 -18.67
C ALA A 762 -4.36 -12.01 -20.18
N ILE A 763 -3.63 -10.99 -20.65
CA ILE A 763 -3.48 -10.66 -22.06
C ILE A 763 -2.84 -11.84 -22.82
N SER A 764 -1.74 -12.40 -22.29
CA SER A 764 -1.03 -13.53 -22.91
C SER A 764 -1.91 -14.79 -23.05
N VAL A 765 -2.72 -15.09 -22.02
CA VAL A 765 -3.68 -16.21 -22.03
C VAL A 765 -4.72 -16.01 -23.13
N LYS A 766 -5.34 -14.83 -23.17
CA LYS A 766 -6.35 -14.48 -24.18
C LYS A 766 -5.81 -14.62 -25.61
N GLN A 767 -4.59 -14.17 -25.85
CA GLN A 767 -3.93 -14.29 -27.17
C GLN A 767 -3.69 -15.75 -27.53
N THR A 768 -3.24 -16.58 -26.58
CA THR A 768 -3.00 -18.01 -26.81
C THR A 768 -4.29 -18.75 -27.12
N GLU A 769 -5.39 -18.43 -26.43
CA GLU A 769 -6.71 -19.03 -26.68
C GLU A 769 -7.26 -18.62 -28.05
N LEU A 770 -7.09 -17.36 -28.45
CA LEU A 770 -7.50 -16.86 -29.75
C LEU A 770 -6.73 -17.57 -30.91
N GLN A 771 -5.42 -17.74 -30.77
CA GLN A 771 -4.60 -18.46 -31.73
C GLN A 771 -5.06 -19.91 -31.89
N ARG A 772 -5.29 -20.64 -30.80
CA ARG A 772 -5.80 -22.01 -30.81
C ARG A 772 -7.18 -22.11 -31.49
N SER A 773 -8.05 -21.13 -31.23
CA SER A 773 -9.38 -21.08 -31.84
C SER A 773 -9.30 -20.88 -33.35
N ILE A 774 -8.38 -20.04 -33.83
CA ILE A 774 -8.13 -19.81 -35.25
C ILE A 774 -7.58 -21.08 -35.90
N GLU A 775 -6.59 -21.73 -35.28
CA GLU A 775 -6.01 -22.99 -35.79
C GLU A 775 -7.07 -24.11 -35.87
N THR A 776 -7.99 -24.18 -34.90
CA THR A 776 -9.07 -25.17 -34.88
C THR A 776 -10.13 -24.89 -35.96
N VAL A 777 -10.38 -23.65 -36.34
CA VAL A 777 -11.32 -23.26 -37.41
C VAL A 777 -10.69 -23.44 -38.78
N CYS A 778 -9.36 -23.38 -38.90
CA CYS A 778 -8.63 -23.56 -40.15
C CYS A 778 -8.22 -25.03 -40.46
N ALA A 779 -8.35 -25.93 -39.44
CA ALA A 779 -8.12 -27.37 -39.58
C ALA A 779 -9.44 -28.14 -39.88
#